data_02ea68e98b0bc2a22b5dcb3b535bfe96
#
_entry.id   02ea68e98b0bc2a22b5dcb3b535bfe96
#
_cell.length_a   1.000
_cell.length_b   1.000
_cell.length_c   1.000
_cell.angle_alpha   90.00
_cell.angle_beta   90.00
_cell.angle_gamma   90.00
#
_symmetry.space_group_name_H-M   'P 1'
#
loop_
_entity.id
_entity.type
_entity.pdbx_description
1 polymer ?
#
loop_
_entity_poly.entity_id
_entity_poly.type
_entity_poly.pdbx_seq_one_letter_code
_entity_poly.pdbx_strand_id
1 'polypeptide(L)'
;MEKWQRSFYQPNLPLGEDGTKVTASKAHCTLSKEAAKEGMVLLKNDNGLLPFRTGTKLALFGKGSFDYVKGGGGSGDVTVAYTTNLYEGFKKLPEKVEVYEALSDYYRKEVEKQYEAGAEPGMTVEPAFPEETAKKARAYTDTAVICISRFSGEGWDRKSSYDKEMDESVQTDPLLEKAERIFPDGDFYLTKEERAMVEQVQQLFPKVAVVMNVGGMVDTDWFAENEKIQAVLMAWQGGMEGGSAAAELLCGVGSPSGKLSDTFAKKLEDYPSSETFHESVKYVDYKEDIYVGYRYFETIPGADKAVNYPFGYGLSYTTFERALVSAEEKQGVISVRVNVTNTGKYPGKEVMQLYAQAPQGVLGKAKRVLAAFEKTRLLAQGETQLLTLEAPVAQLASYDDLGKIQKSAYVLEKGKYQFYLGTSVRETEQVFCFTMPEDTVTEQLTAKLVPTSLAERMLSDGSFEKLPQSEPNDPDYSAIKRVPRKESDGFSPAVRALPGHQIWAQPYKKDAHIFMEVAEGKITLDEFVAQMTDEELAHILGGQPNTGVANTFGFGNMPEYGIPNIMTADGPAGLRIEKKCGVVTTAWPCATLLACTWNPDVVYQVGAAGAAEVKENNIAVWLTPAVNIHRSPLCGRNFEYYSEDPYLTGKMASAMVKGIQSKHIAATVKHFACNNKETNRKESDSRVSERAAREIYLKAFEIIVKEADPWCIMSSYNIVNGHRTSENRELLEDILRGEWNYQGMVTTDWWTSGEHYKEVKAGNDIKMACGFPESLLRAKEAGVLTREEMEICAKRILGLILKID
;
A
#
# COMPACT_ATOMS: atom_id res chain seq x y z
N MET A 1 -24.52 -23.58 0.57
CA MET A 1 -24.57 -23.11 -0.83
C MET A 1 -23.69 -24.08 -1.62
N GLU A 2 -24.07 -24.48 -2.81
CA GLU A 2 -23.21 -25.31 -3.66
C GLU A 2 -21.97 -24.52 -4.06
N LYS A 3 -20.85 -25.22 -4.28
CA LYS A 3 -19.58 -24.60 -4.64
C LYS A 3 -19.72 -23.74 -5.89
N TRP A 4 -19.10 -22.58 -5.92
CA TRP A 4 -19.14 -21.57 -7.00
C TRP A 4 -20.53 -21.04 -7.38
N GLN A 5 -21.55 -21.25 -6.56
CA GLN A 5 -22.92 -20.83 -6.85
C GLN A 5 -23.01 -19.33 -7.10
N ARG A 6 -22.22 -18.51 -6.37
CA ARG A 6 -22.19 -17.05 -6.58
C ARG A 6 -21.56 -16.67 -7.91
N SER A 7 -20.54 -17.38 -8.34
CA SER A 7 -19.86 -17.11 -9.63
C SER A 7 -20.70 -17.55 -10.82
N PHE A 8 -21.44 -18.67 -10.71
CA PHE A 8 -22.30 -19.16 -11.78
C PHE A 8 -23.61 -18.39 -11.90
N TYR A 9 -24.34 -18.19 -10.81
CA TYR A 9 -25.70 -17.69 -10.83
C TYR A 9 -25.82 -16.21 -10.47
N GLN A 10 -24.77 -15.63 -9.91
CA GLN A 10 -24.71 -14.24 -9.46
C GLN A 10 -25.96 -13.80 -8.67
N PRO A 11 -26.32 -14.55 -7.61
CA PRO A 11 -27.49 -14.27 -6.82
C PRO A 11 -27.25 -12.98 -6.02
N ASN A 12 -28.20 -12.05 -6.05
CA ASN A 12 -28.13 -10.83 -5.24
C ASN A 12 -28.57 -11.12 -3.80
N LEU A 13 -27.88 -12.07 -3.13
CA LEU A 13 -28.20 -12.53 -1.79
C LEU A 13 -27.43 -11.74 -0.72
N PRO A 14 -28.12 -11.06 0.20
CA PRO A 14 -27.51 -10.39 1.36
C PRO A 14 -26.71 -11.37 2.22
N LEU A 15 -25.65 -10.84 2.86
CA LEU A 15 -24.79 -11.59 3.79
C LEU A 15 -25.00 -11.20 5.27
N GLY A 16 -25.83 -10.19 5.54
CA GLY A 16 -26.17 -9.82 6.91
C GLY A 16 -26.97 -10.90 7.63
N GLU A 17 -26.68 -11.13 8.91
CA GLU A 17 -27.37 -12.12 9.75
C GLU A 17 -28.88 -11.87 9.85
N ASP A 18 -29.29 -10.60 9.76
CA ASP A 18 -30.67 -10.16 9.74
C ASP A 18 -31.33 -10.15 8.34
N GLY A 19 -30.62 -10.67 7.31
CA GLY A 19 -31.07 -10.67 5.93
C GLY A 19 -30.88 -9.34 5.20
N THR A 20 -30.17 -8.36 5.80
CA THR A 20 -29.81 -7.10 5.13
C THR A 20 -28.47 -7.21 4.40
N LYS A 21 -28.20 -6.23 3.53
CA LYS A 21 -26.91 -6.13 2.83
C LYS A 21 -25.83 -5.61 3.77
N VAL A 22 -24.62 -6.19 3.65
CA VAL A 22 -23.42 -5.72 4.33
C VAL A 22 -22.70 -4.62 3.54
N THR A 23 -22.86 -4.57 2.21
CA THR A 23 -22.25 -3.56 1.32
C THR A 23 -22.69 -2.16 1.74
N ALA A 24 -21.71 -1.31 2.07
CA ALA A 24 -21.89 0.04 2.59
C ALA A 24 -22.83 0.11 3.81
N SER A 25 -22.90 -0.94 4.62
CA SER A 25 -23.73 -0.98 5.82
C SER A 25 -23.24 0.04 6.86
N LYS A 26 -24.14 0.43 7.77
CA LYS A 26 -23.79 1.31 8.89
C LYS A 26 -22.64 0.73 9.73
N ALA A 27 -22.56 -0.59 9.89
CA ALA A 27 -21.49 -1.25 10.61
C ALA A 27 -20.14 -1.06 9.90
N HIS A 28 -20.11 -1.22 8.58
CA HIS A 28 -18.90 -1.01 7.77
C HIS A 28 -18.46 0.46 7.76
N CYS A 29 -19.39 1.40 7.60
CA CYS A 29 -19.08 2.83 7.68
C CYS A 29 -18.54 3.21 9.08
N THR A 30 -19.10 2.62 10.15
CA THR A 30 -18.59 2.82 11.52
C THR A 30 -17.19 2.25 11.68
N LEU A 31 -16.93 1.02 11.20
CA LEU A 31 -15.59 0.41 11.23
C LEU A 31 -14.57 1.25 10.44
N SER A 32 -14.95 1.77 9.25
CA SER A 32 -14.11 2.68 8.48
C SER A 32 -13.73 3.92 9.29
N LYS A 33 -14.69 4.56 9.97
CA LYS A 33 -14.44 5.71 10.82
C LYS A 33 -13.51 5.38 12.01
N GLU A 34 -13.78 4.29 12.73
CA GLU A 34 -12.94 3.90 13.87
C GLU A 34 -11.51 3.52 13.45
N ALA A 35 -11.34 2.82 12.32
CA ALA A 35 -10.02 2.53 11.74
C ALA A 35 -9.28 3.84 11.35
N ALA A 36 -10.00 4.81 10.77
CA ALA A 36 -9.43 6.12 10.47
C ALA A 36 -8.94 6.85 11.72
N LYS A 37 -9.76 6.88 12.78
CA LYS A 37 -9.39 7.48 14.07
C LYS A 37 -8.14 6.83 14.67
N GLU A 38 -8.02 5.52 14.57
CA GLU A 38 -6.91 4.80 15.15
C GLU A 38 -5.57 5.06 14.46
N GLY A 39 -5.61 5.38 13.15
CA GLY A 39 -4.40 5.64 12.37
C GLY A 39 -4.05 7.13 12.20
N MET A 40 -4.95 8.06 12.51
CA MET A 40 -4.61 9.49 12.51
C MET A 40 -3.56 9.81 13.56
N VAL A 41 -2.56 10.62 13.18
CA VAL A 41 -1.38 10.89 14.02
C VAL A 41 -1.40 12.32 14.53
N LEU A 42 -1.38 12.49 15.84
CA LEU A 42 -1.19 13.81 16.46
C LEU A 42 0.29 14.17 16.44
N LEU A 43 0.68 15.14 15.59
CA LEU A 43 2.08 15.55 15.42
C LEU A 43 2.51 16.61 16.43
N LYS A 44 1.58 17.48 16.84
CA LYS A 44 1.86 18.62 17.72
C LYS A 44 0.64 18.93 18.58
N ASN A 45 0.84 19.29 19.87
CA ASN A 45 -0.21 19.72 20.76
C ASN A 45 0.33 20.60 21.91
N ASP A 46 0.82 21.79 21.55
CA ASP A 46 1.41 22.72 22.50
C ASP A 46 0.33 23.34 23.40
N ASN A 47 0.66 23.51 24.65
CA ASN A 47 -0.23 24.05 25.69
C ASN A 47 -1.58 23.31 25.84
N GLY A 48 -1.69 22.09 25.31
CA GLY A 48 -2.92 21.29 25.40
C GLY A 48 -4.10 21.97 24.69
N LEU A 49 -3.88 22.56 23.51
CA LEU A 49 -4.96 23.13 22.69
C LEU A 49 -6.01 22.07 22.35
N LEU A 50 -5.58 20.86 22.04
CA LEU A 50 -6.45 19.70 21.81
C LEU A 50 -6.48 18.75 23.01
N PRO A 51 -7.59 18.06 23.26
CA PRO A 51 -8.87 18.17 22.54
C PRO A 51 -9.57 19.49 22.82
N PHE A 52 -10.33 20.01 21.84
CA PHE A 52 -11.18 21.18 22.05
C PHE A 52 -12.14 20.96 23.20
N ARG A 53 -12.24 21.96 24.07
CA ARG A 53 -13.20 21.92 25.21
C ARG A 53 -14.64 22.06 24.70
N THR A 54 -15.57 21.44 25.38
CA THR A 54 -17.01 21.61 25.11
C THR A 54 -17.39 23.10 25.08
N GLY A 55 -18.11 23.51 24.04
CA GLY A 55 -18.51 24.89 23.80
C GLY A 55 -17.43 25.75 23.11
N THR A 56 -16.32 25.14 22.64
CA THR A 56 -15.33 25.88 21.86
C THR A 56 -15.92 26.34 20.53
N LYS A 57 -15.72 27.63 20.24
CA LYS A 57 -16.07 28.23 18.96
C LYS A 57 -14.89 28.11 17.99
N LEU A 58 -15.17 27.82 16.72
CA LEU A 58 -14.15 27.57 15.70
C LEU A 58 -14.36 28.43 14.46
N ALA A 59 -13.24 28.87 13.86
CA ALA A 59 -13.19 29.44 12.53
C ALA A 59 -12.43 28.46 11.60
N LEU A 60 -13.08 27.94 10.56
CA LEU A 60 -12.49 26.98 9.64
C LEU A 60 -11.91 27.69 8.42
N PHE A 61 -10.66 27.40 8.11
CA PHE A 61 -9.90 27.94 6.98
C PHE A 61 -9.39 26.82 6.08
N GLY A 62 -9.17 27.19 4.82
CA GLY A 62 -8.62 26.30 3.80
C GLY A 62 -9.69 25.51 3.05
N LYS A 63 -9.48 25.41 1.73
CA LYS A 63 -10.34 24.62 0.84
C LYS A 63 -10.53 23.18 1.32
N GLY A 64 -9.49 22.60 1.92
CA GLY A 64 -9.49 21.22 2.43
C GLY A 64 -10.57 20.94 3.47
N SER A 65 -11.14 21.97 4.12
CA SER A 65 -12.28 21.79 5.03
C SER A 65 -13.55 21.34 4.29
N PHE A 66 -13.64 21.55 2.98
CA PHE A 66 -14.77 21.22 2.09
C PHE A 66 -14.37 20.30 0.94
N ASP A 67 -13.23 20.54 0.30
CA ASP A 67 -12.59 19.65 -0.67
C ASP A 67 -11.73 18.62 0.07
N TYR A 68 -12.38 17.77 0.85
CA TYR A 68 -11.74 16.77 1.70
C TYR A 68 -11.56 15.46 0.92
N VAL A 69 -10.32 14.97 0.85
CA VAL A 69 -9.95 13.80 0.05
C VAL A 69 -10.20 12.52 0.82
N LYS A 70 -11.08 11.66 0.33
CA LYS A 70 -11.38 10.34 0.91
C LYS A 70 -10.29 9.29 0.65
N GLY A 71 -9.63 9.39 -0.51
CA GLY A 71 -8.63 8.43 -1.00
C GLY A 71 -8.05 8.91 -2.32
N GLY A 72 -7.02 8.21 -2.83
CA GLY A 72 -6.39 8.54 -4.11
C GLY A 72 -7.17 8.07 -5.32
N GLY A 73 -6.68 8.45 -6.51
CA GLY A 73 -7.27 8.12 -7.81
C GLY A 73 -6.82 6.80 -8.40
N GLY A 74 -7.39 6.44 -9.55
CA GLY A 74 -7.09 5.19 -10.24
C GLY A 74 -7.77 3.98 -9.62
N SER A 75 -7.07 2.87 -9.47
CA SER A 75 -7.63 1.64 -8.86
C SER A 75 -8.06 1.83 -7.40
N GLY A 76 -7.53 2.85 -6.72
CA GLY A 76 -7.94 3.24 -5.36
C GLY A 76 -9.22 4.06 -5.26
N ASP A 77 -9.82 4.50 -6.38
CA ASP A 77 -11.05 5.31 -6.35
C ASP A 77 -12.29 4.43 -6.14
N VAL A 78 -13.01 4.68 -5.06
CA VAL A 78 -14.19 3.91 -4.63
C VAL A 78 -15.46 4.73 -4.83
N THR A 79 -16.50 4.12 -5.44
CA THR A 79 -17.82 4.74 -5.58
C THR A 79 -18.59 4.64 -4.26
N VAL A 80 -18.80 5.77 -3.59
CA VAL A 80 -19.44 5.85 -2.27
C VAL A 80 -20.77 6.61 -2.34
N ALA A 81 -21.63 6.37 -1.36
CA ALA A 81 -22.90 7.09 -1.24
C ALA A 81 -22.69 8.57 -0.83
N TYR A 82 -21.67 8.82 -0.01
CA TYR A 82 -21.28 10.13 0.50
C TYR A 82 -19.82 10.13 0.96
N THR A 83 -19.29 11.32 1.12
CA THR A 83 -18.00 11.55 1.80
C THR A 83 -18.24 12.63 2.85
N THR A 84 -17.75 12.42 4.07
CA THR A 84 -17.83 13.44 5.12
C THR A 84 -16.58 14.31 5.08
N ASN A 85 -16.73 15.61 4.91
CA ASN A 85 -15.65 16.58 5.05
C ASN A 85 -15.48 17.04 6.51
N LEU A 86 -14.45 17.85 6.78
CA LEU A 86 -14.13 18.30 8.14
C LEU A 86 -15.23 19.19 8.74
N TYR A 87 -15.81 20.09 7.94
CA TYR A 87 -16.94 20.93 8.39
C TYR A 87 -18.14 20.08 8.79
N GLU A 88 -18.54 19.12 7.96
CA GLU A 88 -19.66 18.21 8.28
C GLU A 88 -19.35 17.35 9.50
N GLY A 89 -18.09 16.95 9.69
CA GLY A 89 -17.66 16.26 10.90
C GLY A 89 -17.91 17.07 12.16
N PHE A 90 -17.53 18.35 12.17
CA PHE A 90 -17.84 19.24 13.30
C PHE A 90 -19.34 19.49 13.48
N LYS A 91 -20.09 19.61 12.40
CA LYS A 91 -21.56 19.81 12.48
C LYS A 91 -22.32 18.61 13.09
N LYS A 92 -21.71 17.43 13.07
CA LYS A 92 -22.24 16.24 13.78
C LYS A 92 -22.00 16.28 15.30
N LEU A 93 -21.23 17.26 15.81
CA LEU A 93 -20.82 17.40 17.22
C LEU A 93 -21.22 18.77 17.81
N PRO A 94 -22.51 19.18 17.68
CA PRO A 94 -22.92 20.54 18.07
C PRO A 94 -22.84 20.78 19.59
N GLU A 95 -22.86 19.72 20.39
CA GLU A 95 -22.64 19.79 21.83
C GLU A 95 -21.16 20.00 22.21
N LYS A 96 -20.25 19.79 21.32
CA LYS A 96 -18.80 19.96 21.54
C LYS A 96 -18.29 21.30 21.05
N VAL A 97 -18.62 21.66 19.82
CA VAL A 97 -18.07 22.85 19.17
C VAL A 97 -19.13 23.59 18.37
N GLU A 98 -18.91 24.89 18.18
CA GLU A 98 -19.71 25.76 17.34
C GLU A 98 -18.84 26.38 16.25
N VAL A 99 -19.21 26.19 14.98
CA VAL A 99 -18.45 26.67 13.82
C VAL A 99 -18.98 28.03 13.36
N TYR A 100 -18.11 28.97 13.01
CA TYR A 100 -18.49 30.26 12.45
C TYR A 100 -18.98 30.11 10.99
N GLU A 101 -20.28 30.15 10.79
CA GLU A 101 -20.94 29.77 9.52
C GLU A 101 -20.58 30.67 8.34
N ALA A 102 -20.47 31.99 8.52
CA ALA A 102 -20.23 32.89 7.39
C ALA A 102 -18.88 32.65 6.71
N LEU A 103 -17.85 32.18 7.44
CA LEU A 103 -16.56 31.79 6.88
C LEU A 103 -16.65 30.43 6.19
N SER A 104 -17.33 29.49 6.81
CA SER A 104 -17.60 28.16 6.23
C SER A 104 -18.39 28.25 4.93
N ASP A 105 -19.41 29.13 4.88
CA ASP A 105 -20.19 29.40 3.66
C ASP A 105 -19.33 29.98 2.54
N TYR A 106 -18.35 30.83 2.87
CA TYR A 106 -17.42 31.36 1.87
C TYR A 106 -16.61 30.23 1.23
N TYR A 107 -15.91 29.41 2.01
CA TYR A 107 -15.10 28.33 1.48
C TYR A 107 -15.91 27.29 0.74
N ARG A 108 -17.08 26.91 1.27
CA ARG A 108 -17.99 25.99 0.61
C ARG A 108 -18.39 26.47 -0.78
N LYS A 109 -18.84 27.72 -0.92
CA LYS A 109 -19.25 28.31 -2.20
C LYS A 109 -18.09 28.40 -3.20
N GLU A 110 -16.88 28.72 -2.74
CA GLU A 110 -15.72 28.79 -3.64
C GLU A 110 -15.29 27.39 -4.12
N VAL A 111 -15.39 26.36 -3.30
CA VAL A 111 -15.15 24.96 -3.70
C VAL A 111 -16.24 24.46 -4.66
N GLU A 112 -17.53 24.67 -4.34
CA GLU A 112 -18.65 24.31 -5.18
C GLU A 112 -18.55 24.94 -6.57
N LYS A 113 -18.21 26.22 -6.64
CA LYS A 113 -17.98 26.95 -7.89
C LYS A 113 -16.86 26.31 -8.75
N GLN A 114 -15.80 25.83 -8.12
CA GLN A 114 -14.72 25.13 -8.82
C GLN A 114 -15.17 23.76 -9.33
N TYR A 115 -15.97 23.02 -8.57
CA TYR A 115 -16.57 21.75 -9.02
C TYR A 115 -17.53 21.97 -10.21
N GLU A 116 -18.37 23.02 -10.16
CA GLU A 116 -19.22 23.42 -11.29
C GLU A 116 -18.41 23.79 -12.54
N ALA A 117 -17.20 24.33 -12.35
CA ALA A 117 -16.24 24.59 -13.43
C ALA A 117 -15.44 23.36 -13.89
N GLY A 118 -15.70 22.17 -13.32
CA GLY A 118 -15.09 20.90 -13.73
C GLY A 118 -13.81 20.52 -12.97
N ALA A 119 -13.56 21.09 -11.79
CA ALA A 119 -12.50 20.59 -10.92
C ALA A 119 -12.85 19.21 -10.36
N GLU A 120 -11.85 18.33 -10.30
CA GLU A 120 -12.00 17.04 -9.67
C GLU A 120 -11.89 17.18 -8.13
N PRO A 121 -12.53 16.27 -7.36
CA PRO A 121 -12.37 16.25 -5.90
C PRO A 121 -10.88 16.15 -5.50
N GLY A 122 -10.46 16.99 -4.56
CA GLY A 122 -9.09 17.12 -4.11
C GLY A 122 -8.20 18.02 -4.99
N MET A 123 -8.70 18.45 -6.15
CA MET A 123 -7.95 19.23 -7.15
C MET A 123 -8.51 20.66 -7.33
N THR A 124 -9.06 21.23 -6.27
CA THR A 124 -9.39 22.66 -6.23
C THR A 124 -8.20 23.49 -5.79
N VAL A 125 -8.18 24.78 -6.16
CA VAL A 125 -7.17 25.73 -5.69
C VAL A 125 -7.66 26.45 -4.42
N GLU A 126 -6.72 26.87 -3.57
CA GLU A 126 -7.02 27.70 -2.41
C GLU A 126 -7.60 29.04 -2.87
N PRO A 127 -8.81 29.43 -2.43
CA PRO A 127 -9.40 30.72 -2.82
C PRO A 127 -8.68 31.91 -2.18
N ALA A 128 -8.99 33.10 -2.67
CA ALA A 128 -8.46 34.32 -2.08
C ALA A 128 -8.86 34.43 -0.60
N PHE A 129 -7.97 34.97 0.22
CA PHE A 129 -8.24 35.10 1.67
C PHE A 129 -9.41 36.07 1.92
N PRO A 130 -10.47 35.66 2.65
CA PRO A 130 -11.65 36.49 2.86
C PRO A 130 -11.47 37.47 4.06
N GLU A 131 -10.64 38.49 3.90
CA GLU A 131 -10.14 39.34 4.98
C GLU A 131 -11.23 39.89 5.91
N GLU A 132 -12.30 40.45 5.38
CA GLU A 132 -13.38 41.02 6.18
C GLU A 132 -14.19 39.97 6.94
N THR A 133 -14.40 38.80 6.33
CA THR A 133 -15.09 37.67 6.98
C THR A 133 -14.18 37.05 8.05
N ALA A 134 -12.88 36.96 7.79
CA ALA A 134 -11.89 36.46 8.75
C ALA A 134 -11.78 37.40 9.99
N LYS A 135 -11.82 38.72 9.84
CA LYS A 135 -11.87 39.67 10.95
C LYS A 135 -13.13 39.49 11.79
N LYS A 136 -14.29 39.26 11.17
CA LYS A 136 -15.55 38.96 11.87
C LYS A 136 -15.48 37.60 12.59
N ALA A 137 -14.89 36.60 11.97
CA ALA A 137 -14.64 35.30 12.59
C ALA A 137 -13.73 35.42 13.81
N ARG A 138 -12.67 36.28 13.74
CA ARG A 138 -11.80 36.58 14.86
C ARG A 138 -12.53 37.28 16.03
N ALA A 139 -13.52 38.11 15.72
CA ALA A 139 -14.36 38.73 16.76
C ALA A 139 -15.30 37.72 17.43
N TYR A 140 -15.63 36.62 16.74
CA TYR A 140 -16.47 35.53 17.20
C TYR A 140 -15.69 34.49 18.03
N THR A 141 -14.45 34.18 17.64
CA THR A 141 -13.59 33.16 18.27
C THR A 141 -12.11 33.52 18.21
N ASP A 142 -11.32 32.99 19.15
CA ASP A 142 -9.86 33.07 19.14
C ASP A 142 -9.17 31.79 18.59
N THR A 143 -9.95 30.81 18.13
CA THR A 143 -9.48 29.51 17.68
C THR A 143 -9.76 29.30 16.18
N ALA A 144 -8.71 29.14 15.40
CA ALA A 144 -8.78 28.79 14.00
C ALA A 144 -8.35 27.33 13.76
N VAL A 145 -9.00 26.68 12.79
CA VAL A 145 -8.58 25.38 12.25
C VAL A 145 -8.30 25.54 10.76
N ILE A 146 -7.10 25.19 10.33
CA ILE A 146 -6.68 25.19 8.93
C ILE A 146 -6.69 23.73 8.43
N CYS A 147 -7.31 23.48 7.28
CA CYS A 147 -7.27 22.17 6.64
C CYS A 147 -6.56 22.25 5.28
N ILE A 148 -5.46 21.51 5.15
CA ILE A 148 -4.72 21.36 3.88
C ILE A 148 -5.02 19.96 3.31
N SER A 149 -5.43 19.91 2.04
CA SER A 149 -5.71 18.65 1.34
C SER A 149 -4.78 18.43 0.15
N ARG A 150 -4.40 17.17 -0.10
CA ARG A 150 -3.61 16.74 -1.27
C ARG A 150 -4.21 15.48 -1.84
N PHE A 151 -4.28 15.43 -3.17
CA PHE A 151 -4.72 14.29 -3.95
C PHE A 151 -3.57 13.79 -4.83
N SER A 152 -3.44 12.48 -4.93
CA SER A 152 -2.54 11.81 -5.87
C SER A 152 -3.21 10.55 -6.40
N GLY A 153 -2.64 9.94 -7.44
CA GLY A 153 -3.30 8.81 -8.07
C GLY A 153 -2.37 7.92 -8.87
N GLU A 154 -2.94 6.85 -9.36
CA GLU A 154 -2.33 5.92 -10.29
C GLU A 154 -2.10 6.58 -11.65
N GLY A 155 -0.97 6.25 -12.30
CA GLY A 155 -0.62 6.68 -13.64
C GLY A 155 0.21 7.95 -13.71
N TRP A 156 0.44 8.64 -12.60
CA TRP A 156 1.25 9.86 -12.55
C TRP A 156 1.93 10.04 -11.18
N ASP A 157 3.09 10.69 -11.19
CA ASP A 157 3.85 11.04 -10.00
C ASP A 157 3.68 12.51 -9.65
N ARG A 158 3.97 12.84 -8.40
CA ARG A 158 3.98 14.20 -7.89
C ARG A 158 5.19 14.96 -8.47
N LYS A 159 4.98 16.22 -8.85
CA LYS A 159 6.03 17.06 -9.45
C LYS A 159 7.06 17.52 -8.43
N SER A 160 8.29 17.71 -8.89
CA SER A 160 9.36 18.32 -8.11
C SER A 160 10.22 19.28 -8.95
N SER A 161 11.08 20.04 -8.29
CA SER A 161 12.07 20.91 -8.94
C SER A 161 13.16 20.15 -9.71
N TYR A 162 13.24 18.84 -9.51
CA TYR A 162 14.19 17.96 -10.23
C TYR A 162 13.61 17.35 -11.51
N ASP A 163 12.34 17.64 -11.82
CA ASP A 163 11.70 17.10 -13.02
C ASP A 163 12.43 17.61 -14.26
N LYS A 164 12.90 16.68 -15.07
CA LYS A 164 13.41 16.97 -16.40
C LYS A 164 12.24 16.98 -17.38
N GLU A 165 12.40 17.69 -18.48
CA GLU A 165 11.43 17.62 -19.58
C GLU A 165 11.21 16.17 -19.99
N MET A 166 9.97 15.74 -19.96
CA MET A 166 9.59 14.41 -20.39
C MET A 166 9.72 14.29 -21.92
N ASP A 167 10.15 13.12 -22.36
CA ASP A 167 10.10 12.76 -23.76
C ASP A 167 8.65 12.81 -24.25
N GLU A 168 8.37 13.52 -25.35
CA GLU A 168 7.03 13.66 -25.93
C GLU A 168 6.37 12.31 -26.26
N SER A 169 7.14 11.23 -26.35
CA SER A 169 6.63 9.87 -26.54
C SER A 169 5.99 9.26 -25.29
N VAL A 170 6.18 9.84 -24.11
CA VAL A 170 5.60 9.34 -22.85
C VAL A 170 4.16 9.80 -22.72
N GLN A 171 3.26 8.84 -22.68
CA GLN A 171 1.83 9.10 -22.43
C GLN A 171 1.64 9.61 -21.02
N THR A 172 1.14 10.84 -20.85
CA THR A 172 0.80 11.44 -19.55
C THR A 172 -0.67 11.18 -19.21
N ASP A 173 -0.96 11.00 -17.92
CA ASP A 173 -2.34 10.95 -17.43
C ASP A 173 -2.95 12.36 -17.49
N PRO A 174 -4.21 12.50 -17.95
CA PRO A 174 -4.89 13.81 -17.95
C PRO A 174 -4.97 14.50 -16.58
N LEU A 175 -4.89 13.73 -15.49
CA LEU A 175 -4.86 14.29 -14.12
C LEU A 175 -3.52 14.94 -13.81
N LEU A 176 -2.41 14.50 -14.42
CA LEU A 176 -1.11 15.14 -14.26
C LEU A 176 -1.15 16.59 -14.75
N GLU A 177 -1.70 16.85 -15.95
CA GLU A 177 -1.84 18.22 -16.46
C GLU A 177 -2.70 19.12 -15.57
N LYS A 178 -3.73 18.54 -14.92
CA LYS A 178 -4.56 19.28 -13.95
C LYS A 178 -3.77 19.57 -12.68
N ALA A 179 -3.04 18.58 -12.16
CA ALA A 179 -2.20 18.73 -10.97
C ALA A 179 -1.10 19.79 -11.17
N GLU A 180 -0.45 19.78 -12.32
CA GLU A 180 0.59 20.78 -12.66
C GLU A 180 0.05 22.21 -12.75
N ARG A 181 -1.19 22.38 -13.16
CA ARG A 181 -1.84 23.72 -13.15
C ARG A 181 -2.15 24.22 -11.75
N ILE A 182 -2.51 23.30 -10.83
CA ILE A 182 -2.85 23.65 -9.44
C ILE A 182 -1.58 23.81 -8.61
N PHE A 183 -0.59 22.97 -8.85
CA PHE A 183 0.66 22.90 -8.11
C PHE A 183 1.87 23.10 -9.05
N PRO A 184 2.07 24.32 -9.59
CA PRO A 184 3.12 24.59 -10.57
C PRO A 184 4.54 24.27 -10.05
N ASP A 185 4.74 24.40 -8.74
CA ASP A 185 6.01 24.10 -8.05
C ASP A 185 6.00 22.72 -7.36
N GLY A 186 5.01 21.86 -7.69
CA GLY A 186 4.76 20.60 -7.02
C GLY A 186 3.86 20.73 -5.79
N ASP A 187 3.30 19.61 -5.37
CA ASP A 187 2.32 19.54 -4.26
C ASP A 187 2.92 19.11 -2.91
N PHE A 188 4.23 18.88 -2.87
CA PHE A 188 4.95 18.60 -1.62
C PHE A 188 4.90 19.80 -0.68
N TYR A 189 5.12 20.99 -1.20
CA TYR A 189 5.08 22.25 -0.46
C TYR A 189 3.69 22.90 -0.50
N LEU A 190 3.46 23.89 0.38
CA LEU A 190 2.28 24.76 0.29
C LEU A 190 2.32 25.58 -1.00
N THR A 191 1.17 25.72 -1.66
CA THR A 191 1.02 26.68 -2.75
C THR A 191 1.22 28.12 -2.22
N LYS A 192 1.43 29.06 -3.13
CA LYS A 192 1.55 30.48 -2.78
C LYS A 192 0.31 30.99 -2.04
N GLU A 193 -0.87 30.59 -2.49
CA GLU A 193 -2.16 30.96 -1.92
C GLU A 193 -2.37 30.35 -0.53
N GLU A 194 -2.04 29.06 -0.38
CA GLU A 194 -2.10 28.37 0.92
C GLU A 194 -1.13 29.00 1.92
N ARG A 195 0.09 29.31 1.52
CA ARG A 195 1.08 29.99 2.38
C ARG A 195 0.57 31.34 2.84
N ALA A 196 0.03 32.16 1.91
CA ALA A 196 -0.55 33.44 2.24
C ALA A 196 -1.73 33.34 3.21
N MET A 197 -2.59 32.32 3.03
CA MET A 197 -3.72 32.04 3.93
C MET A 197 -3.20 31.66 5.32
N VAL A 198 -2.24 30.77 5.44
CA VAL A 198 -1.64 30.35 6.71
C VAL A 198 -1.03 31.54 7.44
N GLU A 199 -0.25 32.38 6.77
CA GLU A 199 0.38 33.58 7.34
C GLU A 199 -0.65 34.58 7.89
N GLN A 200 -1.75 34.82 7.14
CA GLN A 200 -2.81 35.72 7.58
C GLN A 200 -3.61 35.14 8.77
N VAL A 201 -3.88 33.85 8.78
CA VAL A 201 -4.55 33.20 9.92
C VAL A 201 -3.69 33.31 11.18
N GLN A 202 -2.39 33.05 11.09
CA GLN A 202 -1.45 33.16 12.22
C GLN A 202 -1.27 34.61 12.76
N GLN A 203 -1.53 35.59 11.93
CA GLN A 203 -1.52 37.02 12.37
C GLN A 203 -2.80 37.38 13.10
N LEU A 204 -3.94 36.79 12.70
CA LEU A 204 -5.24 37.12 13.25
C LEU A 204 -5.58 36.30 14.50
N PHE A 205 -5.28 35.02 14.52
CA PHE A 205 -5.75 34.10 15.55
C PHE A 205 -4.64 33.66 16.49
N PRO A 206 -4.86 33.78 17.81
CA PRO A 206 -3.86 33.37 18.81
C PRO A 206 -3.80 31.85 19.03
N LYS A 207 -4.83 31.11 18.59
CA LYS A 207 -4.89 29.65 18.67
C LYS A 207 -5.15 29.07 17.29
N VAL A 208 -4.19 28.29 16.79
CA VAL A 208 -4.27 27.68 15.46
C VAL A 208 -4.01 26.19 15.57
N ALA A 209 -4.96 25.41 15.09
CA ALA A 209 -4.80 23.98 14.85
C ALA A 209 -4.79 23.70 13.34
N VAL A 210 -4.05 22.67 12.91
CA VAL A 210 -3.93 22.26 11.51
C VAL A 210 -4.37 20.82 11.35
N VAL A 211 -5.08 20.54 10.27
CA VAL A 211 -5.46 19.21 9.82
C VAL A 211 -4.83 18.95 8.45
N MET A 212 -4.01 17.90 8.36
CA MET A 212 -3.35 17.49 7.12
C MET A 212 -4.09 16.30 6.50
N ASN A 213 -4.90 16.56 5.47
CA ASN A 213 -5.63 15.54 4.71
C ASN A 213 -4.86 15.21 3.43
N VAL A 214 -3.89 14.29 3.56
CA VAL A 214 -2.89 13.99 2.51
C VAL A 214 -2.72 12.48 2.33
N GLY A 215 -2.22 12.05 1.17
CA GLY A 215 -2.02 10.63 0.85
C GLY A 215 -0.58 10.12 1.03
N GLY A 216 0.36 10.97 1.42
CA GLY A 216 1.77 10.63 1.60
C GLY A 216 2.56 11.78 2.23
N MET A 217 3.90 11.66 2.27
CA MET A 217 4.78 12.66 2.86
C MET A 217 4.64 14.02 2.14
N VAL A 218 4.60 15.07 2.92
CA VAL A 218 4.53 16.48 2.49
C VAL A 218 5.43 17.34 3.38
N ASP A 219 5.65 18.59 2.98
CA ASP A 219 6.35 19.57 3.79
C ASP A 219 5.66 19.79 5.15
N THR A 220 6.41 19.64 6.21
CA THR A 220 5.98 19.85 7.59
C THR A 220 6.76 20.96 8.28
N ASP A 221 7.78 21.55 7.63
CA ASP A 221 8.67 22.52 8.22
C ASP A 221 7.96 23.83 8.60
N TRP A 222 6.90 24.18 7.84
CA TRP A 222 6.11 25.38 8.10
C TRP A 222 5.33 25.37 9.43
N PHE A 223 5.14 24.21 10.07
CA PHE A 223 4.46 24.10 11.37
C PHE A 223 5.29 23.43 12.46
N ALA A 224 6.32 22.63 12.12
CA ALA A 224 7.01 21.78 13.09
C ALA A 224 7.54 22.57 14.30
N GLU A 225 8.30 23.62 14.08
CA GLU A 225 8.86 24.49 15.14
C GLU A 225 8.11 25.84 15.27
N ASN A 226 6.98 26.02 14.58
CA ASN A 226 6.24 27.27 14.54
C ASN A 226 5.34 27.42 15.76
N GLU A 227 5.71 28.24 16.73
CA GLU A 227 4.96 28.47 17.98
C GLU A 227 3.55 29.05 17.77
N LYS A 228 3.26 29.66 16.60
CA LYS A 228 1.93 30.17 16.27
C LYS A 228 0.95 29.09 15.86
N ILE A 229 1.42 27.88 15.55
CA ILE A 229 0.60 26.70 15.28
C ILE A 229 0.76 25.75 16.46
N GLN A 230 -0.27 25.66 17.30
CA GLN A 230 -0.18 24.91 18.56
C GLN A 230 -0.53 23.45 18.40
N ALA A 231 -1.31 23.07 17.40
CA ALA A 231 -1.70 21.68 17.23
C ALA A 231 -1.75 21.25 15.77
N VAL A 232 -1.34 20.02 15.48
CA VAL A 232 -1.36 19.45 14.13
C VAL A 232 -1.82 18.00 14.19
N LEU A 233 -2.90 17.69 13.47
CA LEU A 233 -3.39 16.33 13.24
C LEU A 233 -3.08 15.93 11.80
N MET A 234 -2.27 14.89 11.61
CA MET A 234 -2.10 14.21 10.34
C MET A 234 -3.28 13.25 10.16
N ALA A 235 -4.27 13.70 9.42
CA ALA A 235 -5.54 12.98 9.23
C ALA A 235 -5.46 11.98 8.09
N TRP A 236 -4.45 12.06 7.22
CA TRP A 236 -4.31 11.24 6.03
C TRP A 236 -5.57 11.27 5.14
N GLN A 237 -5.78 10.23 4.33
CA GLN A 237 -7.01 10.01 3.56
C GLN A 237 -7.84 8.95 4.27
N GLY A 238 -8.81 9.40 5.05
CA GLY A 238 -9.54 8.60 6.04
C GLY A 238 -10.75 7.83 5.52
N GLY A 239 -10.86 7.61 4.20
CA GLY A 239 -12.05 6.98 3.63
C GLY A 239 -13.28 7.88 3.64
N MET A 240 -14.45 7.28 3.49
CA MET A 240 -15.71 8.04 3.39
C MET A 240 -16.08 8.82 4.66
N GLU A 241 -15.64 8.40 5.82
CA GLU A 241 -15.89 9.03 7.13
C GLU A 241 -14.67 9.80 7.68
N GLY A 242 -13.67 10.08 6.85
CA GLY A 242 -12.42 10.71 7.27
C GLY A 242 -12.60 12.04 7.97
N GLY A 243 -13.49 12.91 7.48
CA GLY A 243 -13.81 14.20 8.12
C GLY A 243 -14.49 14.05 9.47
N SER A 244 -15.40 13.07 9.60
CA SER A 244 -16.03 12.75 10.91
C SER A 244 -14.98 12.24 11.91
N ALA A 245 -14.08 11.35 11.48
CA ALA A 245 -13.00 10.79 12.30
C ALA A 245 -12.07 11.89 12.83
N ALA A 246 -11.64 12.80 11.95
CA ALA A 246 -10.79 13.94 12.34
C ALA A 246 -11.49 14.86 13.34
N ALA A 247 -12.76 15.25 13.08
CA ALA A 247 -13.52 16.11 13.96
C ALA A 247 -13.74 15.48 15.34
N GLU A 248 -14.04 14.17 15.40
CA GLU A 248 -14.20 13.41 16.65
C GLU A 248 -12.90 13.46 17.48
N LEU A 249 -11.73 13.18 16.87
CA LEU A 249 -10.46 13.26 17.58
C LEU A 249 -10.17 14.68 18.08
N LEU A 250 -10.33 15.70 17.23
CA LEU A 250 -10.11 17.10 17.62
C LEU A 250 -11.01 17.52 18.79
N CYS A 251 -12.21 16.95 18.91
CA CYS A 251 -13.18 17.22 19.99
C CYS A 251 -13.08 16.26 21.18
N GLY A 252 -12.08 15.38 21.21
CA GLY A 252 -11.86 14.44 22.32
C GLY A 252 -12.83 13.26 22.38
N VAL A 253 -13.46 12.92 21.26
CA VAL A 253 -14.20 11.67 21.12
C VAL A 253 -13.21 10.56 20.75
N GLY A 254 -12.41 10.17 21.71
CA GLY A 254 -11.26 9.30 21.60
C GLY A 254 -9.93 10.06 21.77
N SER A 255 -8.87 9.31 21.96
CA SER A 255 -7.49 9.83 22.06
C SER A 255 -6.67 9.36 20.86
N PRO A 256 -5.90 10.25 20.19
CA PRO A 256 -5.01 9.85 19.13
C PRO A 256 -4.04 8.75 19.60
N SER A 257 -3.84 7.74 18.78
CA SER A 257 -2.94 6.62 19.07
C SER A 257 -2.17 6.14 17.82
N GLY A 258 -2.33 6.84 16.70
CA GLY A 258 -1.59 6.58 15.48
C GLY A 258 -0.12 6.95 15.63
N LYS A 259 0.74 6.22 14.93
CA LYS A 259 2.18 6.48 14.83
C LYS A 259 2.58 6.54 13.36
N LEU A 260 3.49 7.45 13.01
CA LEU A 260 3.93 7.60 11.61
C LEU A 260 4.52 6.29 11.07
N SER A 261 4.13 5.95 9.87
CA SER A 261 4.70 4.85 9.08
C SER A 261 5.90 5.27 8.23
N ASP A 262 6.22 6.58 8.25
CA ASP A 262 7.22 7.21 7.41
C ASP A 262 7.97 8.31 8.16
N THR A 263 9.20 8.60 7.71
CA THR A 263 10.00 9.72 8.19
C THR A 263 9.63 10.99 7.40
N PHE A 264 9.36 12.08 8.11
CA PHE A 264 9.11 13.38 7.50
C PHE A 264 10.36 14.25 7.58
N ALA A 265 11.02 14.41 6.45
CA ALA A 265 12.16 15.31 6.33
C ALA A 265 11.72 16.78 6.24
N LYS A 266 12.65 17.69 6.49
CA LYS A 266 12.43 19.16 6.43
C LYS A 266 12.16 19.62 5.01
N LYS A 267 12.84 19.02 4.03
CA LYS A 267 12.76 19.38 2.61
C LYS A 267 12.67 18.14 1.74
N LEU A 268 12.12 18.29 0.56
CA LEU A 268 12.10 17.23 -0.43
C LEU A 268 13.51 16.76 -0.79
N GLU A 269 14.46 17.68 -0.88
CA GLU A 269 15.86 17.44 -1.22
C GLU A 269 16.61 16.61 -0.17
N ASP A 270 16.10 16.54 1.05
CA ASP A 270 16.72 15.76 2.13
C ASP A 270 16.47 14.24 1.99
N TYR A 271 15.50 13.84 1.16
CA TYR A 271 15.26 12.42 0.88
C TYR A 271 16.29 11.88 -0.12
N PRO A 272 16.92 10.72 0.17
CA PRO A 272 18.02 10.18 -0.66
C PRO A 272 17.61 9.84 -2.09
N SER A 273 16.30 9.65 -2.32
CA SER A 273 15.74 9.32 -3.64
C SER A 273 15.49 10.56 -4.52
N SER A 274 15.54 11.78 -3.98
CA SER A 274 15.05 12.98 -4.67
C SER A 274 15.80 13.29 -5.97
N GLU A 275 17.12 13.12 -5.99
CA GLU A 275 17.93 13.38 -7.19
C GLU A 275 17.71 12.35 -8.31
N THR A 276 17.39 11.09 -7.95
CA THR A 276 17.28 10.01 -8.93
C THR A 276 15.85 9.74 -9.38
N PHE A 277 14.85 10.19 -8.62
CA PHE A 277 13.44 9.83 -8.88
C PHE A 277 12.95 10.30 -10.24
N HIS A 278 13.23 11.53 -10.65
CA HIS A 278 12.90 12.11 -11.95
C HIS A 278 14.11 12.31 -12.88
N GLU A 279 15.23 11.62 -12.60
CA GLU A 279 16.45 11.72 -13.40
C GLU A 279 16.25 11.28 -14.85
N SER A 280 15.43 10.27 -15.06
CA SER A 280 15.11 9.73 -16.38
C SER A 280 13.68 9.20 -16.43
N VAL A 281 13.05 9.26 -17.61
CA VAL A 281 11.77 8.57 -17.87
C VAL A 281 11.97 7.07 -18.16
N LYS A 282 13.20 6.65 -18.48
CA LYS A 282 13.52 5.28 -18.89
C LYS A 282 14.01 4.40 -17.76
N TYR A 283 14.51 4.99 -16.68
CA TYR A 283 15.03 4.24 -15.54
C TYR A 283 14.99 5.05 -14.25
N VAL A 284 15.16 4.36 -13.15
CA VAL A 284 15.36 4.92 -11.81
C VAL A 284 16.49 4.14 -11.14
N ASP A 285 17.56 4.83 -10.77
CA ASP A 285 18.68 4.25 -10.03
C ASP A 285 18.40 4.29 -8.52
N TYR A 286 18.36 3.13 -7.87
CA TYR A 286 18.14 3.00 -6.42
C TYR A 286 19.50 3.05 -5.70
N LYS A 287 20.20 4.18 -5.87
CA LYS A 287 21.56 4.36 -5.35
C LYS A 287 21.65 4.38 -3.83
N GLU A 288 20.57 4.77 -3.16
CA GLU A 288 20.49 4.77 -1.71
C GLU A 288 20.54 3.36 -1.11
N ASP A 289 20.40 2.32 -1.93
CA ASP A 289 20.49 0.92 -1.53
C ASP A 289 19.50 0.57 -0.41
N ILE A 290 19.99 0.02 0.70
CA ILE A 290 19.14 -0.30 1.87
C ILE A 290 18.77 0.92 2.72
N TYR A 291 19.32 2.09 2.42
CA TYR A 291 19.12 3.30 3.21
C TYR A 291 17.90 4.09 2.72
N VAL A 292 16.70 3.56 2.99
CA VAL A 292 15.42 4.16 2.69
C VAL A 292 14.74 4.64 3.98
N GLY A 293 14.11 5.82 3.96
CA GLY A 293 13.40 6.36 5.10
C GLY A 293 14.27 6.48 6.36
N TYR A 294 13.80 6.06 7.52
CA TYR A 294 14.56 6.15 8.77
C TYR A 294 15.89 5.39 8.72
N ARG A 295 16.04 4.36 7.88
CA ARG A 295 17.30 3.67 7.68
C ARG A 295 18.37 4.60 7.14
N TYR A 296 18.00 5.55 6.30
CA TYR A 296 18.86 6.63 5.83
C TYR A 296 19.07 7.66 6.94
N PHE A 297 17.99 8.26 7.44
CA PHE A 297 18.06 9.40 8.34
C PHE A 297 18.73 9.10 9.69
N GLU A 298 18.62 7.89 10.20
CA GLU A 298 19.28 7.49 11.46
C GLU A 298 20.70 6.94 11.26
N THR A 299 21.13 6.66 10.02
CA THR A 299 22.43 6.03 9.74
C THR A 299 23.43 6.99 9.15
N ILE A 300 23.05 7.73 8.11
CA ILE A 300 24.00 8.58 7.38
C ILE A 300 24.37 9.79 8.23
N PRO A 301 25.69 10.09 8.38
CA PRO A 301 26.15 11.16 9.25
C PRO A 301 25.51 12.51 8.90
N GLY A 302 24.82 13.10 9.87
CA GLY A 302 24.17 14.41 9.74
C GLY A 302 22.78 14.41 9.12
N ALA A 303 22.32 13.32 8.54
CA ALA A 303 20.99 13.19 7.97
C ALA A 303 19.87 13.31 9.04
N ASP A 304 20.17 12.90 10.27
CA ASP A 304 19.27 13.01 11.42
C ASP A 304 18.76 14.43 11.69
N LYS A 305 19.55 15.46 11.32
CA LYS A 305 19.19 16.88 11.50
C LYS A 305 18.16 17.37 10.50
N ALA A 306 17.97 16.65 9.42
CA ALA A 306 17.03 16.96 8.36
C ALA A 306 15.61 16.40 8.62
N VAL A 307 15.32 15.88 9.80
CA VAL A 307 14.04 15.24 10.13
C VAL A 307 13.22 16.13 11.05
N ASN A 308 11.98 16.42 10.67
CA ASN A 308 10.99 17.05 11.52
C ASN A 308 10.27 16.03 12.41
N TYR A 309 9.80 14.94 11.81
CA TYR A 309 9.09 13.87 12.54
C TYR A 309 9.68 12.51 12.17
N PRO A 310 10.23 11.78 13.15
CA PRO A 310 10.86 10.49 12.88
C PRO A 310 9.83 9.38 12.70
N PHE A 311 10.25 8.29 12.07
CA PHE A 311 9.48 7.06 11.96
C PHE A 311 8.97 6.58 13.33
N GLY A 312 7.70 6.17 13.38
CA GLY A 312 7.06 5.69 14.60
C GLY A 312 6.56 6.78 15.54
N TYR A 313 6.77 8.07 15.21
CA TYR A 313 6.35 9.19 16.06
C TYR A 313 4.83 9.40 16.05
N GLY A 314 4.29 9.82 17.20
CA GLY A 314 2.90 10.23 17.36
C GLY A 314 2.58 10.49 18.82
N LEU A 315 1.82 11.56 19.08
CA LEU A 315 1.37 11.98 20.40
C LEU A 315 -0.02 11.41 20.74
N SER A 316 -0.37 11.46 22.02
CA SER A 316 -1.69 11.14 22.55
C SER A 316 -2.20 12.26 23.45
N TYR A 317 -3.49 12.25 23.81
CA TYR A 317 -4.03 13.13 24.86
C TYR A 317 -3.73 12.61 26.27
N THR A 318 -3.23 11.40 26.39
CA THR A 318 -2.84 10.79 27.64
C THR A 318 -1.34 10.46 27.65
N THR A 319 -0.83 10.04 28.80
CA THR A 319 0.58 9.66 28.99
C THR A 319 0.68 8.22 29.41
N PHE A 320 1.80 7.57 29.07
CA PHE A 320 2.05 6.19 29.42
C PHE A 320 3.39 6.04 30.10
N GLU A 321 3.45 5.18 31.12
CA GLU A 321 4.68 4.70 31.73
C GLU A 321 5.01 3.31 31.20
N ARG A 322 6.30 3.04 30.98
CA ARG A 322 6.82 1.78 30.50
C ARG A 322 7.70 1.18 31.58
N ALA A 323 7.46 -0.08 31.97
CA ALA A 323 8.28 -0.80 32.89
C ALA A 323 8.73 -2.13 32.30
N LEU A 324 10.02 -2.24 31.98
CA LEU A 324 10.63 -3.48 31.49
C LEU A 324 10.45 -4.60 32.52
N VAL A 325 9.89 -5.72 32.12
CA VAL A 325 9.69 -6.91 32.96
C VAL A 325 10.83 -7.91 32.72
N SER A 326 11.11 -8.21 31.48
CA SER A 326 12.23 -9.07 31.09
C SER A 326 12.66 -8.83 29.64
N ALA A 327 13.91 -9.10 29.36
CA ALA A 327 14.45 -9.17 28.00
C ALA A 327 15.46 -10.30 27.92
N GLU A 328 15.23 -11.25 27.06
CA GLU A 328 16.05 -12.46 26.94
C GLU A 328 16.14 -12.96 25.50
N GLU A 329 17.21 -13.70 25.20
CA GLU A 329 17.33 -14.50 23.99
C GLU A 329 17.06 -15.96 24.36
N LYS A 330 16.18 -16.62 23.61
CA LYS A 330 15.90 -18.04 23.80
C LYS A 330 15.63 -18.70 22.45
N GLN A 331 16.44 -19.72 22.13
CA GLN A 331 16.28 -20.50 20.89
C GLN A 331 16.28 -19.64 19.61
N GLY A 332 17.13 -18.62 19.57
CA GLY A 332 17.22 -17.71 18.42
C GLY A 332 16.10 -16.65 18.33
N VAL A 333 15.30 -16.48 19.39
CA VAL A 333 14.26 -15.44 19.46
C VAL A 333 14.57 -14.49 20.62
N ILE A 334 14.58 -13.20 20.32
CA ILE A 334 14.62 -12.15 21.35
C ILE A 334 13.19 -11.92 21.82
N SER A 335 12.95 -12.06 23.11
CA SER A 335 11.65 -11.80 23.74
C SER A 335 11.78 -10.67 24.73
N VAL A 336 11.04 -9.59 24.53
CA VAL A 336 10.99 -8.42 25.40
C VAL A 336 9.59 -8.28 25.97
N ARG A 337 9.48 -8.30 27.31
CA ARG A 337 8.20 -8.14 28.01
C ARG A 337 8.19 -6.81 28.76
N VAL A 338 7.15 -6.02 28.55
CA VAL A 338 7.02 -4.67 29.08
C VAL A 338 5.60 -4.43 29.60
N ASN A 339 5.47 -3.89 30.81
CA ASN A 339 4.22 -3.34 31.30
C ASN A 339 4.05 -1.91 30.78
N VAL A 340 2.89 -1.64 30.19
CA VAL A 340 2.48 -0.29 29.76
C VAL A 340 1.30 0.15 30.59
N THR A 341 1.46 1.26 31.31
CA THR A 341 0.43 1.82 32.20
C THR A 341 -0.02 3.17 31.71
N ASN A 342 -1.33 3.38 31.55
CA ASN A 342 -1.87 4.71 31.26
C ASN A 342 -1.83 5.57 32.55
N THR A 343 -0.94 6.54 32.59
CA THR A 343 -0.76 7.46 33.74
C THR A 343 -1.52 8.78 33.58
N GLY A 344 -2.06 9.04 32.39
CA GLY A 344 -2.77 10.28 32.09
C GLY A 344 -4.29 10.19 32.36
N LYS A 345 -5.01 11.24 31.98
CA LYS A 345 -6.44 11.41 32.33
C LYS A 345 -7.41 10.78 31.30
N TYR A 346 -6.97 10.60 30.05
CA TYR A 346 -7.84 10.09 29.00
C TYR A 346 -7.58 8.61 28.75
N PRO A 347 -8.60 7.81 28.45
CA PRO A 347 -8.37 6.48 27.91
C PRO A 347 -7.56 6.56 26.61
N GLY A 348 -6.60 5.67 26.43
CA GLY A 348 -5.72 5.70 25.24
C GLY A 348 -5.06 4.35 24.97
N LYS A 349 -4.44 4.26 23.80
CA LYS A 349 -3.60 3.14 23.37
C LYS A 349 -2.17 3.62 23.14
N GLU A 350 -1.19 2.76 23.35
CA GLU A 350 0.22 3.03 23.04
C GLU A 350 0.81 1.91 22.21
N VAL A 351 1.76 2.27 21.35
CA VAL A 351 2.52 1.33 20.51
C VAL A 351 3.93 1.19 21.06
N MET A 352 4.28 -0.02 21.46
CA MET A 352 5.65 -0.37 21.81
C MET A 352 6.39 -0.86 20.58
N GLN A 353 7.56 -0.29 20.31
CA GLN A 353 8.40 -0.53 19.14
C GLN A 353 9.76 -1.04 19.58
N LEU A 354 10.17 -2.20 19.08
CA LEU A 354 11.47 -2.81 19.35
C LEU A 354 12.37 -2.64 18.12
N TYR A 355 13.46 -1.94 18.29
CA TYR A 355 14.47 -1.72 17.25
C TYR A 355 15.73 -2.50 17.53
N ALA A 356 16.32 -3.08 16.49
CA ALA A 356 17.61 -3.75 16.56
C ALA A 356 18.71 -2.88 15.92
N GLN A 357 19.88 -2.92 16.51
CA GLN A 357 21.11 -2.37 15.98
C GLN A 357 22.13 -3.52 15.87
N ALA A 358 22.40 -3.94 14.65
CA ALA A 358 23.43 -4.91 14.34
C ALA A 358 24.82 -4.23 14.26
N PRO A 359 25.93 -4.98 14.43
CA PRO A 359 27.27 -4.45 14.19
C PRO A 359 27.41 -4.02 12.74
N GLN A 360 28.08 -2.90 12.47
CA GLN A 360 28.30 -2.41 11.09
C GLN A 360 29.05 -3.43 10.23
N GLY A 361 30.09 -4.05 10.79
CA GLY A 361 30.85 -5.09 10.10
C GLY A 361 31.43 -4.64 8.77
N VAL A 362 31.65 -5.59 7.86
CA VAL A 362 32.14 -5.32 6.50
C VAL A 362 31.00 -5.08 5.49
N LEU A 363 29.78 -5.52 5.82
CA LEU A 363 28.62 -5.35 4.94
C LEU A 363 28.00 -3.94 5.05
N GLY A 364 28.22 -3.25 6.18
CA GLY A 364 27.51 -2.02 6.53
C GLY A 364 26.02 -2.28 6.76
N LYS A 365 25.39 -1.54 7.63
CA LYS A 365 23.97 -1.76 8.00
C LYS A 365 23.30 -0.45 8.37
N ALA A 366 21.98 -0.42 8.28
CA ALA A 366 21.22 0.62 8.93
C ALA A 366 21.48 0.60 10.45
N LYS A 367 21.66 1.78 11.05
CA LYS A 367 21.92 1.92 12.49
C LYS A 367 20.79 1.33 13.32
N ARG A 368 19.58 1.44 12.87
CA ARG A 368 18.37 0.90 13.48
C ARG A 368 17.46 0.26 12.47
N VAL A 369 16.88 -0.88 12.81
CA VAL A 369 15.80 -1.53 12.04
C VAL A 369 14.70 -1.96 12.98
N LEU A 370 13.44 -1.79 12.58
CA LEU A 370 12.28 -2.26 13.33
C LEU A 370 12.29 -3.79 13.34
N ALA A 371 12.29 -4.38 14.54
CA ALA A 371 12.38 -5.82 14.74
C ALA A 371 11.05 -6.43 15.24
N ALA A 372 10.29 -5.67 16.03
CA ALA A 372 8.95 -6.06 16.48
C ALA A 372 8.17 -4.83 16.95
N PHE A 373 6.85 -4.95 16.98
CA PHE A 373 5.97 -3.95 17.58
C PHE A 373 4.71 -4.60 18.15
N GLU A 374 4.13 -3.97 19.17
CA GLU A 374 2.86 -4.36 19.75
C GLU A 374 2.08 -3.13 20.21
N LYS A 375 0.76 -3.14 20.04
CA LYS A 375 -0.13 -2.06 20.49
C LYS A 375 -0.99 -2.51 21.65
N THR A 376 -1.16 -1.65 22.65
CA THR A 376 -2.07 -1.94 23.77
C THR A 376 -3.53 -1.94 23.30
N ARG A 377 -4.38 -2.65 24.03
CA ARG A 377 -5.82 -2.33 24.02
C ARG A 377 -6.06 -0.91 24.56
N LEU A 378 -7.30 -0.45 24.51
CA LEU A 378 -7.66 0.82 25.16
C LEU A 378 -7.48 0.69 26.67
N LEU A 379 -6.60 1.49 27.25
CA LEU A 379 -6.31 1.52 28.68
C LEU A 379 -6.98 2.73 29.32
N ALA A 380 -7.78 2.51 30.36
CA ALA A 380 -8.28 3.57 31.22
C ALA A 380 -7.14 4.12 32.10
N GLN A 381 -7.35 5.27 32.75
CA GLN A 381 -6.39 5.85 33.69
C GLN A 381 -6.02 4.86 34.80
N GLY A 382 -4.73 4.65 35.01
CA GLY A 382 -4.16 3.71 35.97
C GLY A 382 -4.15 2.24 35.52
N GLU A 383 -4.71 1.93 34.37
CA GLU A 383 -4.75 0.57 33.83
C GLU A 383 -3.42 0.17 33.20
N THR A 384 -3.01 -1.08 33.43
CA THR A 384 -1.75 -1.65 32.92
C THR A 384 -2.03 -2.83 32.02
N GLN A 385 -1.21 -2.99 30.97
CA GLN A 385 -1.18 -4.17 30.13
C GLN A 385 0.27 -4.64 29.96
N LEU A 386 0.48 -5.96 30.07
CA LEU A 386 1.73 -6.60 29.71
C LEU A 386 1.72 -6.86 28.19
N LEU A 387 2.75 -6.36 27.50
CA LEU A 387 3.02 -6.68 26.10
C LEU A 387 4.26 -7.57 26.02
N THR A 388 4.28 -8.43 24.99
CA THR A 388 5.44 -9.28 24.64
C THR A 388 5.79 -9.03 23.18
N LEU A 389 7.02 -8.58 22.93
CA LEU A 389 7.55 -8.34 21.60
C LEU A 389 8.58 -9.42 21.29
N GLU A 390 8.42 -10.10 20.17
CA GLU A 390 9.29 -11.19 19.76
C GLU A 390 9.95 -10.89 18.42
N ALA A 391 11.28 -11.08 18.37
CA ALA A 391 12.09 -10.83 17.18
C ALA A 391 13.05 -12.00 16.94
N PRO A 392 12.85 -12.82 15.89
CA PRO A 392 13.81 -13.85 15.51
C PRO A 392 15.16 -13.23 15.16
N VAL A 393 16.26 -13.73 15.73
CA VAL A 393 17.60 -13.20 15.45
C VAL A 393 17.97 -13.33 13.98
N ALA A 394 17.51 -14.39 13.30
CA ALA A 394 17.78 -14.64 11.88
C ALA A 394 17.28 -13.51 10.96
N GLN A 395 16.20 -12.80 11.34
CA GLN A 395 15.68 -11.67 10.54
C GLN A 395 16.62 -10.45 10.52
N LEU A 396 17.66 -10.43 11.36
CA LEU A 396 18.66 -9.37 11.44
C LEU A 396 19.88 -9.63 10.53
N ALA A 397 19.90 -10.77 9.83
CA ALA A 397 20.93 -11.11 8.87
C ALA A 397 20.90 -10.14 7.67
N SER A 398 22.07 -9.77 7.19
CA SER A 398 22.23 -8.96 5.98
C SER A 398 22.60 -9.82 4.80
N TYR A 399 22.11 -9.48 3.62
CA TYR A 399 22.43 -10.21 2.40
C TYR A 399 23.76 -9.74 1.80
N ASP A 400 24.69 -10.68 1.59
CA ASP A 400 26.00 -10.42 0.99
C ASP A 400 25.98 -10.77 -0.52
N ASP A 401 25.59 -9.80 -1.33
CA ASP A 401 25.52 -9.93 -2.77
C ASP A 401 26.91 -9.90 -3.45
N LEU A 402 27.90 -9.27 -2.82
CA LEU A 402 29.25 -9.11 -3.39
C LEU A 402 30.24 -10.18 -2.94
N GLY A 403 29.93 -10.97 -1.93
CA GLY A 403 30.82 -11.99 -1.37
C GLY A 403 31.94 -11.39 -0.50
N LYS A 404 31.63 -10.34 0.26
CA LYS A 404 32.59 -9.78 1.24
C LYS A 404 32.86 -10.75 2.38
N ILE A 405 31.90 -11.61 2.70
CA ILE A 405 31.98 -12.71 3.66
C ILE A 405 31.63 -14.03 2.98
N GLN A 406 30.39 -14.14 2.49
CA GLN A 406 29.87 -15.31 1.79
C GLN A 406 28.88 -14.88 0.73
N LYS A 407 29.29 -15.00 -0.55
CA LYS A 407 28.48 -14.55 -1.68
C LYS A 407 27.10 -15.19 -1.71
N SER A 408 26.09 -14.36 -1.97
CA SER A 408 24.68 -14.76 -2.12
C SER A 408 24.13 -15.46 -0.86
N ALA A 409 24.49 -14.95 0.31
CA ALA A 409 24.05 -15.51 1.59
C ALA A 409 23.53 -14.41 2.54
N TYR A 410 22.57 -14.77 3.36
CA TYR A 410 22.22 -13.98 4.54
C TYR A 410 23.20 -14.29 5.68
N VAL A 411 23.82 -13.26 6.23
CA VAL A 411 24.89 -13.37 7.23
C VAL A 411 24.59 -12.54 8.46
N LEU A 412 24.66 -13.17 9.62
CA LEU A 412 24.80 -12.50 10.91
C LEU A 412 26.27 -12.27 11.16
N GLU A 413 26.75 -11.03 11.07
CA GLU A 413 28.15 -10.72 11.33
C GLU A 413 28.48 -10.80 12.82
N LYS A 414 29.68 -11.22 13.15
CA LYS A 414 30.18 -11.22 14.53
C LYS A 414 30.13 -9.83 15.15
N GLY A 415 29.80 -9.75 16.42
CA GLY A 415 29.74 -8.48 17.16
C GLY A 415 28.53 -8.36 18.06
N LYS A 416 28.30 -7.16 18.57
CA LYS A 416 27.22 -6.87 19.50
C LYS A 416 25.94 -6.49 18.73
N TYR A 417 24.86 -7.18 19.07
CA TYR A 417 23.49 -6.87 18.63
C TYR A 417 22.76 -6.25 19.81
N GLN A 418 22.27 -5.05 19.64
CA GLN A 418 21.63 -4.27 20.70
C GLN A 418 20.15 -4.06 20.35
N PHE A 419 19.30 -4.11 21.35
CA PHE A 419 17.86 -3.94 21.20
C PHE A 419 17.39 -2.76 22.03
N TYR A 420 16.56 -1.95 21.39
CA TYR A 420 16.04 -0.70 21.91
C TYR A 420 14.52 -0.70 21.88
N LEU A 421 13.91 -0.49 23.04
CA LEU A 421 12.45 -0.43 23.18
C LEU A 421 12.01 1.02 23.33
N GLY A 422 10.96 1.40 22.59
CA GLY A 422 10.45 2.75 22.69
C GLY A 422 9.12 2.99 21.98
N THR A 423 8.83 4.26 21.71
CA THR A 423 7.59 4.74 21.08
C THR A 423 7.83 5.40 19.71
N SER A 424 9.08 5.52 19.31
CA SER A 424 9.52 5.90 17.97
C SER A 424 10.94 5.42 17.75
N VAL A 425 11.49 5.54 16.53
CA VAL A 425 12.89 5.15 16.28
C VAL A 425 13.90 5.96 17.10
N ARG A 426 13.54 7.15 17.57
CA ARG A 426 14.40 8.04 18.39
C ARG A 426 14.12 7.97 19.88
N GLU A 427 12.87 7.82 20.28
CA GLU A 427 12.48 7.73 21.69
C GLU A 427 12.58 6.29 22.19
N THR A 428 13.80 5.81 22.39
CA THR A 428 14.09 4.44 22.77
C THR A 428 15.14 4.36 23.88
N GLU A 429 15.08 3.29 24.65
CA GLU A 429 16.10 2.88 25.62
C GLU A 429 16.62 1.47 25.28
N GLN A 430 17.91 1.22 25.54
CA GLN A 430 18.48 -0.09 25.33
C GLN A 430 17.97 -1.06 26.42
N VAL A 431 17.35 -2.14 25.99
CA VAL A 431 16.76 -3.14 26.90
C VAL A 431 17.47 -4.47 26.89
N PHE A 432 18.21 -4.79 25.83
CA PHE A 432 18.93 -6.06 25.69
C PHE A 432 20.14 -5.94 24.77
N CYS A 433 21.14 -6.80 24.96
CA CYS A 433 22.17 -7.02 23.97
C CYS A 433 22.74 -8.45 24.09
N PHE A 434 23.17 -8.98 22.95
CA PHE A 434 23.94 -10.21 22.90
C PHE A 434 25.13 -10.07 21.95
N THR A 435 26.08 -11.02 22.03
CA THR A 435 27.24 -11.00 21.16
C THR A 435 27.27 -12.25 20.30
N MET A 436 27.32 -12.03 18.99
CA MET A 436 27.57 -13.09 18.02
C MET A 436 29.10 -13.37 18.00
N PRO A 437 29.55 -14.60 18.30
CA PRO A 437 30.98 -14.86 18.42
C PRO A 437 31.72 -14.91 17.09
N GLU A 438 31.05 -15.31 16.02
CA GLU A 438 31.59 -15.47 14.67
C GLU A 438 30.55 -15.10 13.61
N ASP A 439 30.99 -14.86 12.37
CA ASP A 439 30.12 -14.65 11.24
C ASP A 439 29.33 -15.94 10.95
N THR A 440 28.01 -15.83 10.91
CA THR A 440 27.13 -17.00 10.77
C THR A 440 26.24 -16.86 9.56
N VAL A 441 26.36 -17.77 8.61
CA VAL A 441 25.43 -17.86 7.47
C VAL A 441 24.12 -18.46 7.97
N THR A 442 23.03 -17.69 7.85
CA THR A 442 21.68 -18.16 8.20
C THR A 442 20.97 -18.82 7.03
N GLU A 443 21.28 -18.37 5.82
CA GLU A 443 20.68 -18.90 4.59
C GLU A 443 21.66 -18.72 3.43
N GLN A 444 21.96 -19.79 2.69
CA GLN A 444 22.76 -19.76 1.48
C GLN A 444 21.83 -19.82 0.27
N LEU A 445 21.91 -18.81 -0.58
CA LEU A 445 21.12 -18.68 -1.80
C LEU A 445 22.02 -18.66 -3.04
N THR A 446 21.46 -18.30 -4.17
CA THR A 446 22.18 -18.05 -5.43
C THR A 446 21.93 -16.61 -5.88
N ALA A 447 22.87 -16.02 -6.59
CA ALA A 447 22.74 -14.67 -7.12
C ALA A 447 21.52 -14.58 -8.07
N LYS A 448 20.64 -13.63 -7.82
CA LYS A 448 19.44 -13.35 -8.60
C LYS A 448 19.23 -11.84 -8.72
N LEU A 449 18.60 -11.40 -9.77
CA LEU A 449 18.33 -9.99 -10.01
C LEU A 449 19.60 -9.11 -9.94
N VAL A 450 20.74 -9.64 -10.37
CA VAL A 450 22.02 -8.89 -10.36
C VAL A 450 21.89 -7.67 -11.28
N PRO A 451 22.23 -6.45 -10.81
CA PRO A 451 22.08 -5.26 -11.63
C PRO A 451 23.02 -5.28 -12.85
N THR A 452 22.49 -4.84 -13.97
CA THR A 452 23.22 -4.73 -15.23
C THR A 452 23.68 -3.31 -15.54
N SER A 453 23.06 -2.32 -14.91
CA SER A 453 23.28 -0.90 -15.22
C SER A 453 23.39 0.01 -14.00
N LEU A 454 23.18 -0.47 -12.78
CA LEU A 454 23.39 0.30 -11.56
C LEU A 454 24.89 0.35 -11.26
N ALA A 455 25.51 1.52 -11.43
CA ALA A 455 26.97 1.66 -11.35
C ALA A 455 27.52 1.67 -9.93
N GLU A 456 26.74 2.15 -8.97
CA GLU A 456 27.19 2.38 -7.58
C GLU A 456 26.03 2.34 -6.60
N ARG A 457 26.34 2.12 -5.33
CA ARG A 457 25.40 2.18 -4.22
C ARG A 457 26.00 2.88 -2.99
N MET A 458 25.13 3.42 -2.16
CA MET A 458 25.49 4.11 -0.93
C MET A 458 25.98 3.15 0.15
N LEU A 459 26.96 3.58 0.94
CA LEU A 459 27.45 2.92 2.14
C LEU A 459 26.95 3.63 3.40
N SER A 460 27.15 3.00 4.58
CA SER A 460 26.67 3.51 5.87
C SER A 460 27.27 4.84 6.31
N ASP A 461 28.37 5.27 5.71
CA ASP A 461 29.02 6.57 5.95
C ASP A 461 28.61 7.66 4.95
N GLY A 462 27.72 7.32 4.01
CA GLY A 462 27.26 8.22 2.95
C GLY A 462 28.16 8.24 1.71
N SER A 463 29.26 7.52 1.70
CA SER A 463 30.07 7.32 0.50
C SER A 463 29.45 6.28 -0.42
N PHE A 464 29.99 6.13 -1.63
CA PHE A 464 29.49 5.17 -2.63
C PHE A 464 30.53 4.13 -2.96
N GLU A 465 30.12 2.85 -3.07
CA GLU A 465 30.92 1.78 -3.66
C GLU A 465 30.46 1.44 -5.07
N LYS A 466 31.40 1.13 -5.95
CA LYS A 466 31.09 0.68 -7.30
C LYS A 466 30.56 -0.74 -7.29
N LEU A 467 29.50 -0.96 -8.05
CA LEU A 467 28.96 -2.29 -8.28
C LEU A 467 29.60 -2.96 -9.50
N PRO A 468 29.84 -4.28 -9.44
CA PRO A 468 30.22 -5.04 -10.63
C PRO A 468 29.12 -4.93 -11.67
N GLN A 469 29.49 -4.64 -12.90
CA GLN A 469 28.56 -4.68 -14.02
C GLN A 469 28.48 -6.10 -14.55
N SER A 470 27.28 -6.64 -14.69
CA SER A 470 27.05 -7.91 -15.35
C SER A 470 26.44 -7.70 -16.72
N GLU A 471 26.74 -8.59 -17.66
CA GLU A 471 25.96 -8.66 -18.89
C GLU A 471 24.52 -9.08 -18.55
N PRO A 472 23.51 -8.56 -19.26
CA PRO A 472 22.14 -9.02 -19.08
C PRO A 472 22.09 -10.54 -19.25
N ASN A 473 21.87 -11.24 -18.14
CA ASN A 473 21.73 -12.68 -18.18
C ASN A 473 20.25 -13.00 -18.41
N ASP A 474 19.93 -13.29 -19.67
CA ASP A 474 18.61 -13.82 -20.04
C ASP A 474 18.78 -15.27 -20.50
N PRO A 475 19.08 -16.20 -19.56
CA PRO A 475 19.40 -17.58 -19.89
C PRO A 475 18.24 -18.29 -20.59
N ASP A 476 17.01 -17.87 -20.35
CA ASP A 476 15.82 -18.48 -20.94
C ASP A 476 15.43 -17.87 -22.29
N TYR A 477 15.81 -16.63 -22.54
CA TYR A 477 15.37 -15.90 -23.72
C TYR A 477 16.46 -15.64 -24.77
N SER A 478 17.73 -15.66 -24.41
CA SER A 478 18.84 -15.49 -25.35
C SER A 478 18.95 -16.64 -26.39
N ALA A 479 18.54 -17.84 -26.00
CA ALA A 479 18.48 -19.02 -26.88
C ALA A 479 17.10 -19.20 -27.52
N ILE A 480 16.09 -18.43 -27.13
CA ILE A 480 14.71 -18.59 -27.61
C ILE A 480 14.52 -17.80 -28.89
N LYS A 481 14.19 -18.52 -29.97
CA LYS A 481 13.79 -17.91 -31.22
C LYS A 481 12.54 -17.05 -30.98
N ARG A 482 12.68 -15.75 -31.16
CA ARG A 482 11.56 -14.81 -31.00
C ARG A 482 10.37 -15.24 -31.87
N VAL A 483 9.21 -15.34 -31.25
CA VAL A 483 7.94 -15.59 -31.93
C VAL A 483 7.20 -14.25 -32.05
N PRO A 484 7.30 -13.56 -33.19
CA PRO A 484 6.70 -12.24 -33.33
C PRO A 484 5.17 -12.34 -33.26
N ARG A 485 4.58 -11.40 -32.57
CA ARG A 485 3.12 -11.18 -32.57
C ARG A 485 2.67 -10.82 -33.99
N LYS A 486 1.61 -11.44 -34.49
CA LYS A 486 0.96 -11.11 -35.75
C LYS A 486 -0.26 -10.22 -35.48
N GLU A 487 -0.64 -9.37 -36.44
CA GLU A 487 -1.89 -8.61 -36.35
C GLU A 487 -3.13 -9.50 -36.22
N SER A 488 -3.05 -10.74 -36.74
CA SER A 488 -4.09 -11.76 -36.57
C SER A 488 -4.16 -12.37 -35.17
N ASP A 489 -3.21 -12.09 -34.29
CA ASP A 489 -3.26 -12.53 -32.91
C ASP A 489 -4.27 -11.68 -32.15
N GLY A 490 -5.50 -12.10 -32.19
CA GLY A 490 -6.60 -11.42 -31.53
C GLY A 490 -6.47 -11.44 -30.01
N PHE A 491 -6.95 -10.38 -29.35
CA PHE A 491 -7.29 -10.46 -27.95
C PHE A 491 -8.35 -11.54 -27.75
N SER A 492 -8.18 -12.36 -26.71
CA SER A 492 -9.10 -13.42 -26.35
C SER A 492 -10.35 -13.02 -25.54
N PRO A 493 -10.74 -11.76 -25.34
CA PRO A 493 -11.80 -11.49 -24.38
C PRO A 493 -13.19 -11.85 -24.89
N ALA A 494 -13.36 -11.97 -26.18
CA ALA A 494 -14.71 -12.05 -26.74
C ALA A 494 -15.16 -13.44 -27.11
N VAL A 495 -14.29 -14.42 -27.03
CA VAL A 495 -14.49 -15.70 -27.71
C VAL A 495 -15.55 -16.56 -27.02
N ARG A 496 -15.82 -16.28 -25.75
CA ARG A 496 -16.88 -16.99 -25.02
C ARG A 496 -17.81 -15.99 -24.35
N ALA A 497 -18.37 -15.08 -25.18
CA ALA A 497 -19.46 -14.24 -24.74
C ALA A 497 -20.56 -15.13 -24.17
N LEU A 498 -20.63 -15.17 -22.85
CA LEU A 498 -21.65 -15.95 -22.16
C LEU A 498 -22.95 -15.20 -22.29
N PRO A 499 -24.02 -15.83 -22.80
CA PRO A 499 -25.33 -15.22 -22.77
C PRO A 499 -25.81 -15.15 -21.32
N GLY A 500 -25.47 -14.10 -20.61
CA GLY A 500 -25.95 -13.75 -19.25
C GLY A 500 -26.06 -14.95 -18.30
N HIS A 501 -27.19 -15.12 -17.67
CA HIS A 501 -27.47 -16.17 -16.68
C HIS A 501 -27.66 -17.60 -17.27
N GLN A 502 -27.26 -17.87 -18.51
CA GLN A 502 -27.41 -19.17 -19.14
C GLN A 502 -26.12 -20.00 -19.21
N ILE A 503 -25.07 -19.60 -18.52
CA ILE A 503 -23.78 -20.30 -18.45
C ILE A 503 -23.94 -21.77 -18.05
N TRP A 504 -24.78 -22.00 -17.06
CA TRP A 504 -25.11 -23.34 -16.51
C TRP A 504 -26.08 -24.17 -17.35
N ALA A 505 -26.69 -23.58 -18.36
CA ALA A 505 -27.56 -24.32 -19.30
C ALA A 505 -26.79 -24.92 -20.50
N GLN A 506 -25.49 -24.68 -20.59
CA GLN A 506 -24.64 -25.29 -21.62
C GLN A 506 -24.40 -26.77 -21.26
N PRO A 507 -24.53 -27.69 -22.22
CA PRO A 507 -24.21 -29.07 -21.97
C PRO A 507 -22.69 -29.22 -21.71
N TYR A 508 -22.33 -30.02 -20.72
CA TYR A 508 -20.91 -30.35 -20.50
C TYR A 508 -20.35 -31.08 -21.74
N LYS A 509 -19.04 -30.94 -21.91
CA LYS A 509 -18.31 -31.64 -22.97
C LYS A 509 -18.49 -33.16 -22.81
N LYS A 510 -18.96 -33.80 -23.85
CA LYS A 510 -19.23 -35.24 -23.82
C LYS A 510 -17.98 -36.03 -23.50
N ASP A 511 -18.09 -37.03 -22.65
CA ASP A 511 -17.03 -37.94 -22.22
C ASP A 511 -15.85 -37.25 -21.53
N ALA A 512 -16.02 -36.01 -21.06
CA ALA A 512 -15.02 -35.27 -20.29
C ALA A 512 -15.37 -35.22 -18.80
N HIS A 513 -14.35 -35.20 -17.97
CA HIS A 513 -14.50 -34.88 -16.54
C HIS A 513 -14.87 -33.44 -16.34
N ILE A 514 -15.73 -33.14 -15.38
CA ILE A 514 -16.11 -31.78 -15.00
C ILE A 514 -15.33 -31.31 -13.76
N PHE A 515 -15.12 -30.00 -13.63
CA PHE A 515 -14.30 -29.44 -12.59
C PHE A 515 -14.82 -29.67 -11.17
N MET A 516 -16.15 -29.90 -11.03
CA MET A 516 -16.73 -30.33 -9.75
C MET A 516 -16.17 -31.65 -9.24
N GLU A 517 -15.79 -32.57 -10.14
CA GLU A 517 -15.19 -33.86 -9.74
C GLU A 517 -13.84 -33.68 -9.06
N VAL A 518 -13.05 -32.68 -9.48
CA VAL A 518 -11.81 -32.27 -8.79
C VAL A 518 -12.13 -31.73 -7.40
N ALA A 519 -13.12 -30.84 -7.30
CA ALA A 519 -13.53 -30.26 -6.02
C ALA A 519 -14.04 -31.30 -5.01
N GLU A 520 -14.66 -32.36 -5.53
CA GLU A 520 -15.14 -33.50 -4.73
C GLU A 520 -14.06 -34.56 -4.47
N GLY A 521 -12.85 -34.40 -5.01
CA GLY A 521 -11.74 -35.36 -4.86
C GLY A 521 -11.92 -36.68 -5.62
N LYS A 522 -12.78 -36.71 -6.63
CA LYS A 522 -13.01 -37.91 -7.48
C LYS A 522 -11.89 -38.12 -8.49
N ILE A 523 -11.28 -37.06 -8.96
CA ILE A 523 -10.10 -37.04 -9.82
C ILE A 523 -9.10 -35.99 -9.34
N THR A 524 -7.85 -36.12 -9.73
CA THR A 524 -6.80 -35.14 -9.45
C THR A 524 -6.90 -33.96 -10.41
N LEU A 525 -6.30 -32.84 -10.03
CA LEU A 525 -6.20 -31.67 -10.90
C LEU A 525 -5.32 -31.97 -12.14
N ASP A 526 -4.30 -32.83 -11.98
CA ASP A 526 -3.44 -33.28 -13.09
C ASP A 526 -4.25 -34.05 -14.13
N GLU A 527 -5.06 -35.03 -13.72
CA GLU A 527 -5.95 -35.76 -14.61
C GLU A 527 -6.97 -34.87 -15.31
N PHE A 528 -7.50 -33.87 -14.57
CA PHE A 528 -8.44 -32.92 -15.14
C PHE A 528 -7.79 -32.04 -16.23
N VAL A 529 -6.62 -31.48 -15.97
CA VAL A 529 -5.91 -30.61 -16.93
C VAL A 529 -5.41 -31.40 -18.13
N ALA A 530 -4.97 -32.64 -17.96
CA ALA A 530 -4.47 -33.48 -19.05
C ALA A 530 -5.50 -33.73 -20.17
N GLN A 531 -6.79 -33.67 -19.88
CA GLN A 531 -7.85 -33.84 -20.89
C GLN A 531 -8.06 -32.60 -21.80
N MET A 532 -7.55 -31.42 -21.40
CA MET A 532 -7.72 -30.18 -22.16
C MET A 532 -6.85 -30.21 -23.44
N THR A 533 -7.36 -29.64 -24.52
CA THR A 533 -6.55 -29.40 -25.73
C THR A 533 -5.57 -28.24 -25.53
N ASP A 534 -4.62 -28.09 -26.43
CA ASP A 534 -3.67 -26.96 -26.39
C ASP A 534 -4.39 -25.60 -26.51
N GLU A 535 -5.43 -25.55 -27.35
CA GLU A 535 -6.25 -24.35 -27.53
C GLU A 535 -7.00 -23.99 -26.24
N GLU A 536 -7.54 -24.99 -25.55
CA GLU A 536 -8.24 -24.80 -24.28
C GLU A 536 -7.27 -24.36 -23.17
N LEU A 537 -6.07 -24.95 -23.12
CA LEU A 537 -5.01 -24.51 -22.22
C LEU A 537 -4.58 -23.06 -22.55
N ALA A 538 -4.32 -22.74 -23.80
CA ALA A 538 -3.94 -21.39 -24.20
C ALA A 538 -5.02 -20.36 -23.86
N HIS A 539 -6.30 -20.77 -23.91
CA HIS A 539 -7.42 -19.90 -23.60
C HIS A 539 -7.56 -19.59 -22.11
N ILE A 540 -7.40 -20.58 -21.23
CA ILE A 540 -7.55 -20.37 -19.77
C ILE A 540 -6.45 -19.50 -19.18
N LEU A 541 -5.29 -19.35 -19.86
CA LEU A 541 -4.18 -18.51 -19.44
C LEU A 541 -4.40 -17.01 -19.71
N GLY A 542 -5.58 -16.62 -20.18
CA GLY A 542 -5.95 -15.22 -20.44
C GLY A 542 -7.20 -14.79 -19.68
N GLY A 543 -7.27 -13.49 -19.35
CA GLY A 543 -8.44 -12.91 -18.71
C GLY A 543 -9.71 -13.06 -19.56
N GLN A 544 -10.86 -12.97 -18.92
CA GLN A 544 -12.20 -13.20 -19.48
C GLN A 544 -13.09 -11.96 -19.26
N PRO A 545 -14.16 -11.79 -20.06
CA PRO A 545 -15.04 -10.63 -19.94
C PRO A 545 -15.67 -10.47 -18.56
N ASN A 546 -15.95 -9.23 -18.19
CA ASN A 546 -16.78 -8.92 -17.02
C ASN A 546 -18.23 -9.31 -17.28
N THR A 547 -18.72 -10.26 -16.49
CA THR A 547 -20.12 -10.72 -16.55
C THR A 547 -20.94 -10.27 -15.34
N GLY A 548 -20.35 -9.47 -14.43
CA GLY A 548 -20.97 -8.98 -13.19
C GLY A 548 -20.91 -7.47 -13.06
N VAL A 549 -20.86 -7.01 -11.83
CA VAL A 549 -20.80 -5.59 -11.45
C VAL A 549 -19.38 -5.08 -11.20
N ALA A 550 -18.36 -5.96 -11.24
CA ALA A 550 -16.96 -5.59 -11.06
C ALA A 550 -16.51 -4.51 -12.04
N ASN A 551 -15.52 -3.73 -11.67
CA ASN A 551 -14.98 -2.70 -12.55
C ASN A 551 -14.02 -3.24 -13.61
N THR A 552 -13.62 -4.52 -13.53
CA THR A 552 -12.62 -5.11 -14.41
C THR A 552 -12.95 -6.55 -14.82
N PHE A 553 -12.00 -7.25 -15.41
CA PHE A 553 -12.15 -8.54 -16.07
C PHE A 553 -12.21 -9.72 -15.09
N GLY A 554 -12.67 -10.86 -15.57
CA GLY A 554 -12.64 -12.15 -14.87
C GLY A 554 -11.59 -13.10 -15.44
N PHE A 555 -11.67 -14.38 -15.03
CA PHE A 555 -10.85 -15.46 -15.56
C PHE A 555 -11.54 -16.84 -15.35
N GLY A 556 -10.95 -17.89 -15.94
CA GLY A 556 -11.55 -19.22 -15.96
C GLY A 556 -12.51 -19.34 -17.16
N ASN A 557 -13.82 -19.32 -16.92
CA ASN A 557 -14.85 -19.26 -17.94
C ASN A 557 -14.80 -20.38 -19.01
N MET A 558 -14.83 -21.63 -18.54
CA MET A 558 -14.96 -22.80 -19.41
C MET A 558 -16.17 -23.62 -18.97
N PRO A 559 -17.41 -23.17 -19.33
CA PRO A 559 -18.65 -23.77 -18.85
C PRO A 559 -18.82 -25.23 -19.30
N GLU A 560 -18.24 -25.61 -20.44
CA GLU A 560 -18.24 -27.00 -20.95
C GLU A 560 -17.52 -27.97 -20.02
N TYR A 561 -16.61 -27.48 -19.18
CA TYR A 561 -15.93 -28.22 -18.12
C TYR A 561 -16.48 -27.91 -16.72
N GLY A 562 -17.48 -27.06 -16.60
CA GLY A 562 -18.00 -26.61 -15.33
C GLY A 562 -17.06 -25.65 -14.59
N ILE A 563 -16.16 -24.92 -15.28
CA ILE A 563 -15.30 -23.89 -14.71
C ILE A 563 -16.02 -22.54 -14.77
N PRO A 564 -16.27 -21.89 -13.62
CA PRO A 564 -16.96 -20.60 -13.60
C PRO A 564 -16.11 -19.46 -14.16
N ASN A 565 -16.76 -18.34 -14.49
CA ASN A 565 -16.09 -17.06 -14.72
C ASN A 565 -15.88 -16.35 -13.37
N ILE A 566 -14.64 -16.31 -12.89
CA ILE A 566 -14.27 -15.71 -11.62
C ILE A 566 -14.01 -14.24 -11.82
N MET A 567 -14.84 -13.39 -11.18
CA MET A 567 -14.72 -11.95 -11.29
C MET A 567 -13.64 -11.39 -10.36
N THR A 568 -12.86 -10.44 -10.89
CA THR A 568 -11.89 -9.66 -10.12
C THR A 568 -12.36 -8.22 -9.99
N ALA A 569 -11.98 -7.53 -8.93
CA ALA A 569 -12.24 -6.10 -8.77
C ALA A 569 -11.09 -5.38 -8.10
N ASP A 570 -10.84 -4.14 -8.56
CA ASP A 570 -9.93 -3.22 -7.89
C ASP A 570 -10.42 -2.80 -6.51
N GLY A 571 -9.53 -2.16 -5.78
CA GLY A 571 -9.85 -1.34 -4.65
C GLY A 571 -8.96 -1.52 -3.43
N PRO A 572 -7.70 -1.02 -3.46
CA PRO A 572 -6.87 -0.98 -2.24
C PRO A 572 -7.48 -0.13 -1.12
N ALA A 573 -8.38 0.80 -1.45
CA ALA A 573 -9.13 1.59 -0.47
C ALA A 573 -10.63 1.24 -0.38
N GLY A 574 -11.05 0.07 -0.92
CA GLY A 574 -12.45 -0.40 -0.91
C GLY A 574 -12.85 -1.05 -2.22
N LEU A 575 -13.88 -1.84 -2.21
CA LEU A 575 -14.37 -2.53 -3.41
C LEU A 575 -14.79 -1.52 -4.48
N ARG A 576 -14.16 -1.63 -5.67
CA ARG A 576 -14.51 -0.80 -6.82
C ARG A 576 -15.53 -1.49 -7.72
N ILE A 577 -16.67 -0.85 -7.88
CA ILE A 577 -17.74 -1.30 -8.78
C ILE A 577 -17.95 -0.24 -9.85
N GLU A 578 -18.30 -0.66 -11.06
CA GLU A 578 -18.65 0.23 -12.16
C GLU A 578 -19.77 1.20 -11.76
N LYS A 579 -19.53 2.51 -11.87
CA LYS A 579 -20.51 3.56 -11.49
C LYS A 579 -21.88 3.37 -12.13
N LYS A 580 -21.91 2.89 -13.38
CA LYS A 580 -23.15 2.61 -14.12
C LYS A 580 -24.03 1.52 -13.48
N CYS A 581 -23.47 0.66 -12.64
CA CYS A 581 -24.20 -0.39 -11.95
C CYS A 581 -25.00 0.12 -10.74
N GLY A 582 -24.80 1.37 -10.33
CA GLY A 582 -25.55 1.99 -9.24
C GLY A 582 -25.28 1.40 -7.84
N VAL A 583 -24.21 0.63 -7.69
CA VAL A 583 -23.81 0.07 -6.40
C VAL A 583 -22.75 0.98 -5.76
N VAL A 584 -23.01 1.38 -4.53
CA VAL A 584 -22.05 2.10 -3.69
C VAL A 584 -21.46 1.13 -2.66
N THR A 585 -20.18 1.32 -2.34
CA THR A 585 -19.44 0.46 -1.41
C THR A 585 -18.79 1.30 -0.31
N THR A 586 -18.14 0.67 0.64
CA THR A 586 -17.42 1.38 1.70
C THR A 586 -16.03 1.79 1.20
N ALA A 587 -15.73 3.10 1.26
CA ALA A 587 -14.34 3.55 1.15
C ALA A 587 -13.69 3.49 2.54
N TRP A 588 -12.68 2.62 2.63
CA TRP A 588 -11.85 2.45 3.81
C TRP A 588 -10.74 3.51 3.86
N PRO A 589 -10.11 3.72 5.02
CA PRO A 589 -8.90 4.53 5.10
C PRO A 589 -7.82 4.00 4.16
N CYS A 590 -7.01 4.91 3.59
CA CYS A 590 -5.89 4.54 2.73
C CYS A 590 -4.86 3.67 3.47
N ALA A 591 -4.05 2.91 2.72
CA ALA A 591 -3.11 1.95 3.32
C ALA A 591 -2.06 2.61 4.21
N THR A 592 -1.57 3.81 3.84
CA THR A 592 -0.67 4.61 4.69
C THR A 592 -1.29 4.89 6.06
N LEU A 593 -2.57 5.29 6.10
CA LEU A 593 -3.29 5.50 7.36
C LEU A 593 -3.47 4.19 8.13
N LEU A 594 -3.83 3.10 7.44
CA LEU A 594 -3.95 1.78 8.08
C LEU A 594 -2.63 1.32 8.68
N ALA A 595 -1.49 1.59 8.01
CA ALA A 595 -0.16 1.32 8.57
C ALA A 595 0.10 2.14 9.85
N CYS A 596 -0.32 3.41 9.86
CA CYS A 596 -0.20 4.28 11.04
C CYS A 596 -1.03 3.83 12.24
N THR A 597 -1.94 2.89 12.09
CA THR A 597 -2.61 2.25 13.24
C THR A 597 -1.65 1.42 14.07
N TRP A 598 -0.60 0.84 13.46
CA TRP A 598 0.28 -0.16 14.08
C TRP A 598 -0.50 -1.27 14.77
N ASN A 599 -1.67 -1.60 14.22
CA ASN A 599 -2.61 -2.56 14.80
C ASN A 599 -3.08 -3.56 13.74
N PRO A 600 -2.45 -4.73 13.63
CA PRO A 600 -2.85 -5.77 12.69
C PRO A 600 -4.31 -6.22 12.84
N ASP A 601 -4.87 -6.19 14.06
CA ASP A 601 -6.26 -6.61 14.28
C ASP A 601 -7.26 -5.69 13.59
N VAL A 602 -7.02 -4.38 13.59
CA VAL A 602 -7.87 -3.41 12.86
C VAL A 602 -7.79 -3.65 11.36
N VAL A 603 -6.58 -3.89 10.84
CA VAL A 603 -6.38 -4.16 9.42
C VAL A 603 -7.04 -5.49 9.00
N TYR A 604 -6.94 -6.52 9.84
CA TYR A 604 -7.68 -7.77 9.64
C TYR A 604 -9.19 -7.54 9.56
N GLN A 605 -9.77 -6.76 10.47
CA GLN A 605 -11.20 -6.44 10.48
C GLN A 605 -11.63 -5.68 9.23
N VAL A 606 -10.84 -4.71 8.78
CA VAL A 606 -11.08 -3.98 7.53
C VAL A 606 -11.03 -4.94 6.33
N GLY A 607 -10.04 -5.82 6.27
CA GLY A 607 -9.91 -6.85 5.23
C GLY A 607 -11.12 -7.79 5.19
N ALA A 608 -11.55 -8.29 6.35
CA ALA A 608 -12.71 -9.18 6.47
C ALA A 608 -14.03 -8.50 6.08
N ALA A 609 -14.23 -7.25 6.51
CA ALA A 609 -15.44 -6.47 6.17
C ALA A 609 -15.47 -6.11 4.68
N GLY A 610 -14.36 -5.65 4.11
CA GLY A 610 -14.26 -5.38 2.68
C GLY A 610 -14.49 -6.63 1.83
N ALA A 611 -13.92 -7.77 2.22
CA ALA A 611 -14.13 -9.05 1.53
C ALA A 611 -15.59 -9.54 1.63
N ALA A 612 -16.31 -9.21 2.69
CA ALA A 612 -17.74 -9.48 2.76
C ALA A 612 -18.51 -8.69 1.70
N GLU A 613 -18.15 -7.43 1.46
CA GLU A 613 -18.73 -6.64 0.35
C GLU A 613 -18.39 -7.24 -1.01
N VAL A 614 -17.15 -7.69 -1.22
CA VAL A 614 -16.69 -8.38 -2.43
C VAL A 614 -17.56 -9.61 -2.69
N LYS A 615 -17.72 -10.47 -1.68
CA LYS A 615 -18.51 -11.70 -1.75
C LYS A 615 -20.01 -11.42 -2.01
N GLU A 616 -20.57 -10.43 -1.33
CA GLU A 616 -21.99 -10.04 -1.51
C GLU A 616 -22.30 -9.60 -2.93
N ASN A 617 -21.31 -9.00 -3.61
CA ASN A 617 -21.42 -8.57 -5.00
C ASN A 617 -20.94 -9.61 -6.02
N ASN A 618 -20.86 -10.88 -5.61
CA ASN A 618 -20.50 -12.03 -6.45
C ASN A 618 -19.13 -11.91 -7.14
N ILE A 619 -18.20 -11.21 -6.50
CA ILE A 619 -16.80 -11.10 -6.90
C ILE A 619 -15.98 -12.02 -5.99
N ALA A 620 -14.95 -12.66 -6.53
CA ALA A 620 -14.21 -13.68 -5.80
C ALA A 620 -12.71 -13.37 -5.63
N VAL A 621 -12.20 -12.38 -6.36
CA VAL A 621 -10.82 -11.91 -6.24
C VAL A 621 -10.81 -10.40 -6.04
N TRP A 622 -10.18 -9.97 -4.96
CA TRP A 622 -10.00 -8.56 -4.66
C TRP A 622 -8.53 -8.16 -4.84
N LEU A 623 -8.29 -7.14 -5.70
CA LEU A 623 -6.94 -6.73 -6.11
C LEU A 623 -6.28 -5.82 -5.06
N THR A 624 -6.06 -6.37 -3.89
CA THR A 624 -5.49 -5.74 -2.69
C THR A 624 -4.86 -6.82 -1.79
N PRO A 625 -3.86 -6.48 -0.93
CA PRO A 625 -3.23 -5.20 -0.66
C PRO A 625 -2.12 -4.83 -1.66
N ALA A 626 -1.85 -3.52 -1.78
CA ALA A 626 -0.69 -3.00 -2.48
C ALA A 626 0.43 -2.69 -1.47
N VAL A 627 1.66 -3.19 -1.70
CA VAL A 627 2.70 -3.28 -0.66
C VAL A 627 4.09 -2.81 -1.08
N ASN A 628 4.19 -2.01 -2.14
CA ASN A 628 5.46 -1.41 -2.51
C ASN A 628 5.93 -0.43 -1.41
N ILE A 629 7.24 -0.23 -1.31
CA ILE A 629 7.83 0.60 -0.26
C ILE A 629 7.72 2.09 -0.63
N HIS A 630 7.47 2.95 0.35
CA HIS A 630 7.56 4.41 0.21
C HIS A 630 9.02 4.82 0.05
N ARG A 631 9.55 4.67 -1.17
CA ARG A 631 10.93 5.02 -1.51
C ARG A 631 11.11 6.53 -1.61
N SER A 632 10.13 7.20 -2.19
CA SER A 632 10.14 8.64 -2.44
C SER A 632 8.78 9.26 -2.08
N PRO A 633 8.74 10.48 -1.53
CA PRO A 633 7.50 11.22 -1.35
C PRO A 633 6.72 11.43 -2.65
N LEU A 634 7.41 11.42 -3.80
CA LEU A 634 6.85 11.81 -5.09
C LEU A 634 6.04 10.71 -5.78
N CYS A 635 6.13 9.44 -5.36
CA CYS A 635 5.34 8.39 -5.99
C CYS A 635 3.83 8.63 -5.82
N GLY A 636 3.11 8.71 -6.94
CA GLY A 636 1.68 9.03 -6.96
C GLY A 636 0.80 8.02 -6.24
N ARG A 637 1.27 6.77 -6.09
CA ARG A 637 0.54 5.68 -5.44
C ARG A 637 0.91 5.44 -3.97
N ASN A 638 1.71 6.30 -3.33
CA ASN A 638 2.07 6.11 -1.92
C ASN A 638 0.84 5.97 -1.00
N PHE A 639 -0.28 6.62 -1.30
CA PHE A 639 -1.52 6.52 -0.52
C PHE A 639 -2.02 5.08 -0.35
N GLU A 640 -1.83 4.22 -1.34
CA GLU A 640 -2.26 2.82 -1.31
C GLU A 640 -1.19 1.83 -0.86
N TYR A 641 0.03 2.31 -0.61
CA TYR A 641 1.12 1.57 -0.01
C TYR A 641 1.20 1.85 1.49
N TYR A 642 1.87 0.98 2.26
CA TYR A 642 1.79 1.03 3.72
C TYR A 642 2.86 1.91 4.36
N SER A 643 4.15 1.74 4.01
CA SER A 643 5.25 2.32 4.77
C SER A 643 6.58 2.33 4.00
N GLU A 644 7.52 3.14 4.48
CA GLU A 644 8.94 3.05 4.11
C GLU A 644 9.63 1.81 4.70
N ASP A 645 9.02 1.17 5.70
CA ASP A 645 9.55 0.01 6.38
C ASP A 645 8.95 -1.31 5.86
N PRO A 646 9.77 -2.25 5.35
CA PRO A 646 9.27 -3.51 4.81
C PRO A 646 8.70 -4.47 5.88
N TYR A 647 9.16 -4.38 7.13
CA TYR A 647 8.65 -5.22 8.21
C TYR A 647 7.23 -4.76 8.63
N LEU A 648 7.05 -3.46 8.87
CA LEU A 648 5.72 -2.90 9.15
C LEU A 648 4.75 -3.17 8.01
N THR A 649 5.16 -2.91 6.75
CA THR A 649 4.37 -3.22 5.56
C THR A 649 3.97 -4.68 5.51
N GLY A 650 4.92 -5.60 5.69
CA GLY A 650 4.67 -7.04 5.64
C GLY A 650 3.69 -7.51 6.71
N LYS A 651 3.85 -7.05 7.96
CA LYS A 651 2.98 -7.44 9.09
C LYS A 651 1.54 -6.91 8.92
N MET A 652 1.40 -5.63 8.54
CA MET A 652 0.09 -5.01 8.34
C MET A 652 -0.65 -5.62 7.14
N ALA A 653 0.05 -5.81 6.03
CA ALA A 653 -0.53 -6.42 4.83
C ALA A 653 -0.83 -7.93 5.02
N SER A 654 -0.04 -8.66 5.81
CA SER A 654 -0.39 -10.06 6.19
C SER A 654 -1.72 -10.14 6.93
N ALA A 655 -2.00 -9.18 7.80
CA ALA A 655 -3.30 -9.10 8.48
C ALA A 655 -4.44 -8.82 7.49
N MET A 656 -4.24 -7.92 6.51
CA MET A 656 -5.19 -7.64 5.43
C MET A 656 -5.50 -8.91 4.63
N VAL A 657 -4.48 -9.64 4.17
CA VAL A 657 -4.63 -10.90 3.42
C VAL A 657 -5.42 -11.94 4.22
N LYS A 658 -5.06 -12.14 5.49
CA LYS A 658 -5.78 -13.09 6.37
C LYS A 658 -7.24 -12.69 6.55
N GLY A 659 -7.52 -11.40 6.74
CA GLY A 659 -8.89 -10.87 6.83
C GLY A 659 -9.69 -11.14 5.57
N ILE A 660 -9.14 -10.84 4.41
CA ILE A 660 -9.79 -11.07 3.11
C ILE A 660 -10.07 -12.57 2.91
N GLN A 661 -9.05 -13.40 3.07
CA GLN A 661 -9.16 -14.83 2.80
C GLN A 661 -10.03 -15.58 3.82
N SER A 662 -10.29 -15.00 5.01
CA SER A 662 -11.24 -15.53 5.98
C SER A 662 -12.69 -15.57 5.45
N LYS A 663 -12.99 -14.85 4.36
CA LYS A 663 -14.30 -14.83 3.69
C LYS A 663 -14.34 -15.69 2.42
N HIS A 664 -13.31 -16.50 2.17
CA HIS A 664 -13.13 -17.26 0.93
C HIS A 664 -13.09 -16.37 -0.33
N ILE A 665 -12.50 -15.19 -0.19
CA ILE A 665 -12.16 -14.27 -1.26
C ILE A 665 -10.64 -14.28 -1.43
N ALA A 666 -10.16 -14.37 -2.68
CA ALA A 666 -8.74 -14.31 -2.94
C ALA A 666 -8.21 -12.87 -2.76
N ALA A 667 -7.22 -12.70 -1.89
CA ALA A 667 -6.41 -11.49 -1.85
C ALA A 667 -5.38 -11.52 -2.98
N THR A 668 -5.10 -10.37 -3.60
CA THR A 668 -4.04 -10.22 -4.61
C THR A 668 -3.01 -9.22 -4.13
N VAL A 669 -1.86 -9.72 -3.70
CA VAL A 669 -0.75 -8.87 -3.22
C VAL A 669 -0.02 -8.26 -4.41
N LYS A 670 0.16 -6.93 -4.41
CA LYS A 670 0.69 -6.17 -5.55
C LYS A 670 1.58 -5.01 -5.12
N HIS A 671 2.45 -4.49 -5.98
CA HIS A 671 2.84 -4.95 -7.32
C HIS A 671 4.23 -5.58 -7.25
N PHE A 672 4.38 -6.80 -7.64
CA PHE A 672 5.61 -7.57 -7.48
C PHE A 672 6.52 -7.44 -8.71
N ALA A 673 7.59 -6.58 -8.69
CA ALA A 673 8.08 -5.79 -7.58
C ALA A 673 8.62 -4.43 -8.05
N CYS A 674 9.05 -3.58 -7.09
CA CYS A 674 9.73 -2.30 -7.37
C CYS A 674 8.89 -1.29 -8.16
N ASN A 675 7.55 -1.30 -8.05
CA ASN A 675 6.69 -0.28 -8.64
C ASN A 675 6.66 0.97 -7.74
N ASN A 676 7.76 1.71 -7.70
CA ASN A 676 7.95 2.88 -6.84
C ASN A 676 7.90 4.21 -7.61
N LYS A 677 7.51 4.16 -8.91
CA LYS A 677 7.35 5.31 -9.79
C LYS A 677 6.26 5.02 -10.81
N GLU A 678 5.38 5.99 -11.05
CA GLU A 678 4.25 5.86 -11.98
C GLU A 678 4.58 6.41 -13.37
N THR A 679 5.42 7.44 -13.46
CA THR A 679 5.83 8.03 -14.74
C THR A 679 6.52 6.98 -15.60
N ASN A 680 5.97 6.74 -16.81
CA ASN A 680 6.43 5.72 -17.75
C ASN A 680 6.57 4.31 -17.14
N ARG A 681 5.72 3.97 -16.17
CA ARG A 681 5.81 2.75 -15.36
C ARG A 681 5.90 1.45 -16.16
N LYS A 682 5.36 1.42 -17.40
CA LYS A 682 5.41 0.23 -18.26
C LYS A 682 6.78 -0.04 -18.89
N GLU A 683 7.61 0.99 -19.03
CA GLU A 683 8.89 0.91 -19.75
C GLU A 683 10.08 1.43 -18.92
N SER A 684 9.83 1.91 -17.70
CA SER A 684 10.89 2.37 -16.80
C SER A 684 11.58 1.20 -16.10
N ASP A 685 12.92 1.23 -16.09
CA ASP A 685 13.77 0.21 -15.45
C ASP A 685 14.14 0.64 -14.03
N SER A 686 13.65 -0.09 -13.04
CA SER A 686 14.04 0.05 -11.63
C SER A 686 15.37 -0.68 -11.43
N ARG A 687 16.47 0.09 -11.37
CA ARG A 687 17.82 -0.44 -11.21
C ARG A 687 18.18 -0.51 -9.75
N VAL A 688 18.29 -1.70 -9.22
CA VAL A 688 18.43 -1.97 -7.79
C VAL A 688 19.49 -3.03 -7.53
N SER A 689 20.29 -2.90 -6.47
CA SER A 689 21.22 -3.96 -6.05
C SER A 689 20.45 -5.21 -5.60
N GLU A 690 21.03 -6.39 -5.74
CA GLU A 690 20.38 -7.61 -5.23
C GLU A 690 20.13 -7.51 -3.73
N ARG A 691 21.05 -6.90 -2.97
CA ARG A 691 20.89 -6.65 -1.54
C ARG A 691 19.68 -5.81 -1.22
N ALA A 692 19.54 -4.65 -1.84
CA ALA A 692 18.39 -3.76 -1.61
C ALA A 692 17.08 -4.40 -2.08
N ALA A 693 17.10 -5.12 -3.21
CA ALA A 693 15.95 -5.89 -3.66
C ALA A 693 15.47 -6.85 -2.55
N ARG A 694 16.37 -7.67 -1.98
CA ARG A 694 16.04 -8.68 -0.98
C ARG A 694 15.71 -8.11 0.40
N GLU A 695 16.49 -7.13 0.90
CA GLU A 695 16.31 -6.60 2.25
C GLU A 695 15.18 -5.55 2.36
N ILE A 696 14.82 -4.87 1.25
CA ILE A 696 13.85 -3.77 1.26
C ILE A 696 12.64 -4.07 0.37
N TYR A 697 12.84 -4.18 -0.96
CA TYR A 697 11.73 -4.12 -1.92
C TYR A 697 10.96 -5.43 -2.07
N LEU A 698 11.58 -6.57 -1.83
CA LEU A 698 10.95 -7.90 -1.83
C LEU A 698 10.56 -8.36 -0.42
N LYS A 699 11.14 -7.76 0.64
CA LYS A 699 10.99 -8.24 2.01
C LYS A 699 9.55 -8.25 2.52
N ALA A 700 8.76 -7.23 2.19
CA ALA A 700 7.34 -7.22 2.56
C ALA A 700 6.57 -8.38 1.91
N PHE A 701 6.82 -8.66 0.63
CA PHE A 701 6.21 -9.79 -0.09
C PHE A 701 6.63 -11.13 0.52
N GLU A 702 7.92 -11.29 0.87
CA GLU A 702 8.42 -12.50 1.55
C GLU A 702 7.67 -12.77 2.87
N ILE A 703 7.51 -11.74 3.70
CA ILE A 703 6.77 -11.83 4.97
C ILE A 703 5.32 -12.25 4.70
N ILE A 704 4.65 -11.62 3.75
CA ILE A 704 3.24 -11.91 3.44
C ILE A 704 3.09 -13.35 2.90
N VAL A 705 3.98 -13.79 2.01
CA VAL A 705 3.94 -15.17 1.48
C VAL A 705 4.11 -16.18 2.62
N LYS A 706 5.09 -15.97 3.49
CA LYS A 706 5.40 -16.90 4.58
C LYS A 706 4.35 -16.88 5.72
N GLU A 707 3.72 -15.73 6.00
CA GLU A 707 2.81 -15.59 7.14
C GLU A 707 1.33 -15.67 6.79
N ALA A 708 0.94 -15.34 5.56
CA ALA A 708 -0.47 -15.20 5.18
C ALA A 708 -0.89 -16.05 3.98
N ASP A 709 0.05 -16.70 3.28
CA ASP A 709 -0.20 -17.55 2.10
C ASP A 709 -1.24 -16.91 1.13
N PRO A 710 -0.91 -15.79 0.47
CA PRO A 710 -1.85 -15.12 -0.43
C PRO A 710 -2.19 -16.03 -1.61
N TRP A 711 -3.45 -16.07 -2.01
CA TRP A 711 -3.87 -16.95 -3.11
C TRP A 711 -3.50 -16.39 -4.47
N CYS A 712 -3.26 -15.08 -4.55
CA CYS A 712 -2.82 -14.42 -5.78
C CYS A 712 -1.74 -13.37 -5.49
N ILE A 713 -0.79 -13.25 -6.42
CA ILE A 713 0.20 -12.16 -6.48
C ILE A 713 0.12 -11.55 -7.87
N MET A 714 0.23 -10.21 -7.96
CA MET A 714 0.26 -9.50 -9.23
C MET A 714 1.67 -8.99 -9.52
N SER A 715 2.24 -9.39 -10.66
CA SER A 715 3.50 -8.84 -11.16
C SER A 715 3.31 -7.37 -11.55
N SER A 716 4.34 -6.55 -11.40
CA SER A 716 4.27 -5.12 -11.68
C SER A 716 4.44 -4.81 -13.18
N TYR A 717 4.20 -3.54 -13.55
CA TYR A 717 4.40 -3.09 -14.94
C TYR A 717 5.85 -2.91 -15.33
N ASN A 718 6.68 -2.44 -14.38
CA ASN A 718 8.03 -1.94 -14.64
C ASN A 718 9.03 -3.05 -15.00
N ILE A 719 10.16 -2.60 -15.50
CA ILE A 719 11.35 -3.41 -15.68
C ILE A 719 12.16 -3.38 -14.36
N VAL A 720 12.83 -4.47 -14.03
CA VAL A 720 13.79 -4.55 -12.92
C VAL A 720 15.10 -5.09 -13.47
N ASN A 721 16.15 -4.28 -13.37
CA ASN A 721 17.50 -4.64 -13.83
C ASN A 721 17.53 -5.19 -15.28
N GLY A 722 16.76 -4.56 -16.17
CA GLY A 722 16.70 -4.91 -17.58
C GLY A 722 15.64 -5.95 -17.96
N HIS A 723 14.94 -6.56 -17.00
CA HIS A 723 13.91 -7.57 -17.24
C HIS A 723 12.53 -7.12 -16.77
N ARG A 724 11.54 -7.22 -17.65
CA ARG A 724 10.14 -6.95 -17.29
C ARG A 724 9.69 -7.93 -16.20
N THR A 725 9.08 -7.43 -15.14
CA THR A 725 8.75 -8.27 -13.97
C THR A 725 7.83 -9.45 -14.32
N SER A 726 6.86 -9.25 -15.23
CA SER A 726 5.97 -10.34 -15.68
C SER A 726 6.69 -11.41 -16.54
N GLU A 727 7.86 -11.10 -17.08
CA GLU A 727 8.72 -12.01 -17.88
C GLU A 727 9.98 -12.46 -17.13
N ASN A 728 10.11 -12.12 -15.84
CA ASN A 728 11.33 -12.35 -15.07
C ASN A 728 11.26 -13.68 -14.29
N ARG A 729 11.86 -14.70 -14.84
CA ARG A 729 11.91 -16.04 -14.23
C ARG A 729 12.64 -16.04 -12.88
N GLU A 730 13.74 -15.29 -12.73
CA GLU A 730 14.46 -15.23 -11.44
C GLU A 730 13.55 -14.68 -10.33
N LEU A 731 12.72 -13.68 -10.66
CA LEU A 731 11.77 -13.11 -9.72
C LEU A 731 10.60 -14.07 -9.41
N LEU A 732 9.97 -14.65 -10.45
CA LEU A 732 8.70 -15.35 -10.31
C LEU A 732 8.85 -16.84 -9.99
N GLU A 733 9.82 -17.54 -10.57
CA GLU A 733 10.04 -18.97 -10.30
C GLU A 733 11.15 -19.17 -9.27
N ASP A 734 12.31 -18.54 -9.43
CA ASP A 734 13.44 -18.86 -8.56
C ASP A 734 13.26 -18.27 -7.15
N ILE A 735 12.96 -16.98 -7.02
CA ILE A 735 12.77 -16.33 -5.71
C ILE A 735 11.40 -16.66 -5.14
N LEU A 736 10.32 -16.25 -5.84
CA LEU A 736 8.97 -16.37 -5.29
C LEU A 736 8.58 -17.83 -4.98
N ARG A 737 8.81 -18.75 -5.94
CA ARG A 737 8.40 -20.15 -5.79
C ARG A 737 9.51 -21.03 -5.22
N GLY A 738 10.75 -20.85 -5.71
CA GLY A 738 11.90 -21.65 -5.28
C GLY A 738 12.35 -21.36 -3.87
N GLU A 739 12.60 -20.10 -3.54
CA GLU A 739 13.10 -19.70 -2.22
C GLU A 739 11.99 -19.56 -1.18
N TRP A 740 10.83 -18.98 -1.56
CA TRP A 740 9.73 -18.73 -0.59
C TRP A 740 8.63 -19.79 -0.61
N ASN A 741 8.71 -20.79 -1.51
CA ASN A 741 7.75 -21.88 -1.65
C ASN A 741 6.31 -21.42 -1.92
N TYR A 742 6.12 -20.34 -2.68
CA TYR A 742 4.80 -19.85 -3.04
C TYR A 742 4.05 -20.80 -3.98
N GLN A 743 2.82 -21.15 -3.65
CA GLN A 743 1.99 -22.11 -4.39
C GLN A 743 0.79 -21.48 -5.08
N GLY A 744 0.53 -20.20 -4.86
CA GLY A 744 -0.60 -19.48 -5.42
C GLY A 744 -0.44 -19.09 -6.89
N MET A 745 -1.46 -18.44 -7.42
CA MET A 745 -1.49 -17.92 -8.78
C MET A 745 -0.70 -16.61 -8.87
N VAL A 746 0.01 -16.41 -9.98
CA VAL A 746 0.57 -15.11 -10.36
C VAL A 746 -0.18 -14.56 -11.55
N THR A 747 -0.70 -13.34 -11.44
CA THR A 747 -1.32 -12.60 -12.53
C THR A 747 -0.43 -11.45 -13.00
N THR A 748 -0.50 -11.07 -14.26
CA THR A 748 0.06 -9.77 -14.67
C THR A 748 -0.76 -8.63 -14.10
N ASP A 749 -0.19 -7.44 -14.02
CA ASP A 749 -0.98 -6.23 -14.01
C ASP A 749 -1.71 -6.06 -15.37
N TRP A 750 -2.68 -5.14 -15.45
CA TRP A 750 -3.59 -5.03 -16.61
C TRP A 750 -2.91 -4.40 -17.82
N TRP A 751 -3.03 -5.05 -18.99
CA TRP A 751 -2.52 -4.50 -20.25
C TRP A 751 -1.00 -4.26 -20.24
N THR A 752 -0.24 -5.20 -19.65
CA THR A 752 1.23 -5.13 -19.69
C THR A 752 1.76 -5.20 -21.13
N SER A 753 2.94 -4.63 -21.35
CA SER A 753 3.63 -4.72 -22.65
C SER A 753 4.32 -6.07 -22.88
N GLY A 754 4.30 -6.98 -21.89
CA GLY A 754 4.97 -8.29 -21.94
C GLY A 754 4.43 -9.21 -23.05
N GLU A 755 5.29 -10.08 -23.54
CA GLU A 755 4.93 -11.13 -24.52
C GLU A 755 4.37 -12.34 -23.78
N HIS A 756 3.12 -12.71 -24.07
CA HIS A 756 2.37 -13.71 -23.30
C HIS A 756 3.11 -15.04 -23.12
N TYR A 757 3.79 -15.55 -24.16
CA TYR A 757 4.54 -16.81 -24.04
C TYR A 757 5.78 -16.68 -23.12
N LYS A 758 6.43 -15.51 -23.06
CA LYS A 758 7.52 -15.26 -22.11
C LYS A 758 7.01 -15.16 -20.68
N GLU A 759 5.85 -14.52 -20.51
CA GLU A 759 5.19 -14.43 -19.20
C GLU A 759 4.89 -15.84 -18.67
N VAL A 760 4.29 -16.71 -19.49
CA VAL A 760 4.03 -18.12 -19.12
C VAL A 760 5.32 -18.86 -18.77
N LYS A 761 6.37 -18.71 -19.57
CA LYS A 761 7.67 -19.36 -19.30
C LYS A 761 8.32 -18.86 -18.01
N ALA A 762 8.10 -17.61 -17.67
CA ALA A 762 8.64 -17.02 -16.44
C ALA A 762 7.86 -17.37 -15.17
N GLY A 763 6.71 -18.05 -15.30
CA GLY A 763 5.87 -18.42 -14.15
C GLY A 763 4.80 -17.39 -13.80
N ASN A 764 4.49 -16.45 -14.71
CA ASN A 764 3.31 -15.62 -14.63
C ASN A 764 2.13 -16.38 -15.24
N ASP A 765 1.21 -16.85 -14.40
CA ASP A 765 0.25 -17.89 -14.77
C ASP A 765 -0.86 -17.39 -15.70
N ILE A 766 -1.24 -16.12 -15.57
CA ILE A 766 -2.35 -15.54 -16.34
C ILE A 766 -2.04 -14.10 -16.79
N LYS A 767 -2.32 -13.81 -18.05
CA LYS A 767 -2.23 -12.47 -18.61
C LYS A 767 -3.56 -11.73 -18.50
N MET A 768 -3.59 -10.62 -17.78
CA MET A 768 -4.76 -9.76 -17.63
C MET A 768 -4.60 -8.43 -18.40
N ALA A 769 -5.67 -7.77 -18.80
CA ALA A 769 -7.08 -8.17 -18.75
C ALA A 769 -7.43 -9.32 -19.73
N CYS A 770 -6.65 -9.53 -20.78
CA CYS A 770 -6.87 -10.52 -21.85
C CYS A 770 -5.56 -11.19 -22.24
N GLY A 771 -5.64 -12.47 -22.62
CA GLY A 771 -4.52 -13.22 -23.18
C GLY A 771 -4.41 -13.13 -24.70
N PHE A 772 -3.38 -13.78 -25.24
CA PHE A 772 -3.13 -13.95 -26.66
C PHE A 772 -2.93 -15.44 -26.97
N PRO A 773 -4.00 -16.27 -27.01
CA PRO A 773 -3.92 -17.72 -27.15
C PRO A 773 -3.23 -18.13 -28.46
N GLU A 774 -3.45 -17.44 -29.56
CA GLU A 774 -2.80 -17.74 -30.85
C GLU A 774 -1.27 -17.54 -30.78
N SER A 775 -0.80 -16.58 -29.98
CA SER A 775 0.63 -16.37 -29.73
C SER A 775 1.24 -17.54 -28.95
N LEU A 776 0.52 -18.04 -27.95
CA LEU A 776 0.95 -19.21 -27.18
C LEU A 776 1.03 -20.47 -28.08
N LEU A 777 0.01 -20.71 -28.88
CA LEU A 777 -0.01 -21.85 -29.80
C LEU A 777 1.14 -21.80 -30.81
N ARG A 778 1.42 -20.63 -31.41
CA ARG A 778 2.58 -20.47 -32.30
C ARG A 778 3.90 -20.65 -31.59
N ALA A 779 4.02 -20.18 -30.36
CA ALA A 779 5.23 -20.39 -29.57
C ALA A 779 5.44 -21.88 -29.28
N LYS A 780 4.35 -22.62 -29.04
CA LYS A 780 4.40 -24.07 -28.89
C LYS A 780 4.80 -24.80 -30.18
N GLU A 781 4.18 -24.43 -31.31
CA GLU A 781 4.54 -24.98 -32.63
C GLU A 781 6.03 -24.72 -32.98
N ALA A 782 6.57 -23.58 -32.58
CA ALA A 782 7.97 -23.20 -32.75
C ALA A 782 8.92 -23.90 -31.77
N GLY A 783 8.40 -24.68 -30.82
CA GLY A 783 9.19 -25.36 -29.79
C GLY A 783 9.77 -24.42 -28.72
N VAL A 784 9.24 -23.19 -28.63
CA VAL A 784 9.65 -22.16 -27.64
C VAL A 784 8.91 -22.36 -26.33
N LEU A 785 7.62 -22.67 -26.41
CA LEU A 785 6.76 -22.96 -25.28
C LEU A 785 6.40 -24.45 -25.28
N THR A 786 6.32 -25.07 -24.11
CA THR A 786 5.89 -26.47 -24.00
C THR A 786 4.44 -26.56 -23.50
N ARG A 787 3.81 -27.70 -23.77
CA ARG A 787 2.47 -27.99 -23.20
C ARG A 787 2.52 -28.04 -21.67
N GLU A 788 3.58 -28.62 -21.09
CA GLU A 788 3.76 -28.75 -19.65
C GLU A 788 3.82 -27.37 -18.97
N GLU A 789 4.50 -26.38 -19.56
CA GLU A 789 4.54 -25.01 -19.06
C GLU A 789 3.13 -24.39 -19.00
N MET A 790 2.30 -24.60 -20.03
CA MET A 790 0.89 -24.17 -20.03
C MET A 790 0.04 -24.90 -18.98
N GLU A 791 0.23 -26.22 -18.84
CA GLU A 791 -0.48 -27.03 -17.84
C GLU A 791 -0.16 -26.59 -16.40
N ILE A 792 1.09 -26.26 -16.11
CA ILE A 792 1.51 -25.74 -14.80
C ILE A 792 0.76 -24.45 -14.47
N CYS A 793 0.71 -23.50 -15.40
CA CYS A 793 -0.03 -22.24 -15.22
C CYS A 793 -1.53 -22.49 -15.06
N ALA A 794 -2.13 -23.33 -15.90
CA ALA A 794 -3.55 -23.72 -15.81
C ALA A 794 -3.89 -24.35 -14.46
N LYS A 795 -3.04 -25.21 -13.93
CA LYS A 795 -3.23 -25.83 -12.60
C LYS A 795 -3.20 -24.80 -11.47
N ARG A 796 -2.33 -23.79 -11.55
CA ARG A 796 -2.27 -22.71 -10.54
C ARG A 796 -3.52 -21.82 -10.58
N ILE A 797 -4.04 -21.51 -11.77
CA ILE A 797 -5.32 -20.78 -11.96
C ILE A 797 -6.47 -21.60 -11.37
N LEU A 798 -6.60 -22.86 -11.76
CA LEU A 798 -7.66 -23.75 -11.29
C LEU A 798 -7.53 -24.02 -9.79
N GLY A 799 -6.30 -24.12 -9.26
CA GLY A 799 -6.02 -24.27 -7.84
C GLY A 799 -6.53 -23.09 -7.02
N LEU A 800 -6.46 -21.87 -7.55
CA LEU A 800 -7.08 -20.71 -6.91
C LEU A 800 -8.60 -20.83 -6.93
N ILE A 801 -9.20 -21.22 -8.07
CA ILE A 801 -10.66 -21.39 -8.19
C ILE A 801 -11.17 -22.45 -7.20
N LEU A 802 -10.40 -23.51 -6.94
CA LEU A 802 -10.75 -24.51 -5.93
C LEU A 802 -10.80 -23.96 -4.49
N LYS A 803 -10.11 -22.89 -4.18
CA LYS A 803 -10.13 -22.22 -2.84
C LYS A 803 -11.36 -21.33 -2.65
N ILE A 804 -12.02 -20.92 -3.72
CA ILE A 804 -13.20 -20.03 -3.71
C ILE A 804 -14.48 -20.85 -3.47
N ASP A 805 -15.49 -20.25 -2.80
CA ASP A 805 -16.81 -20.87 -2.53
C ASP A 805 -17.68 -20.99 -3.79
#